data_92d91af9a85fa1d35a66e85f9bf1b469
#
_entry.id   92d91af9a85fa1d35a66e85f9bf1b469
#
_cell.length_a   1.000
_cell.length_b   1.000
_cell.length_c   1.000
_cell.angle_alpha   90.00
_cell.angle_beta   90.00
_cell.angle_gamma   90.00
#
_symmetry.space_group_name_H-M   'P 1'
#
loop_
_entity.id
_entity.type
_entity.pdbx_description
1 polymer ?
#
loop_
_entity_poly.entity_id
_entity_poly.type
_entity_poly.pdbx_seq_one_letter_code
_entity_poly.pdbx_strand_id
1 'polypeptide(L)'
;MPAHPMDGTPQGVRPRFRLSVSARKYPRNACATAKTRRRASWGPERFTTAAGYALPSPRPPRALSRWRWAGQGYVGGVPPPPSGPPPTRASSGGPAPRVRSWRGWGWEDAAATDEQVGRLADAVAGRFGIDPPTPTVPVALDDIDLRSPRVVPPAALSHLCSTDRRDRAAHTYGRSYRDTVRLLRGDLPRPPDLVAHPADEAEVVALLDWCGSTGVAVIPFGGGSSVVGGVEADVGDEYPGVVSLDLTRMDRVVEIDRTSRAARIQAGALGPVLEGQLRPHGLTLRHYPQSFEFSTLGGWLATRAGGHFATVYTHIDDLCESMRVVTPVGIAESRRLPGSGAGPSPDRMFLGSEGTLGVITEAWMRLQDRPRWKVSAGVEFPDLASGAEAVRALAQSGLFPVNCRLLDAGEALLSARLSPGAGALLVLGFESADHPVEGAMARALELCRDHRGTLPEPPVSTDSGVPGGADTGTSPGTPTGAGRDGAAGEWRNSFLRAPYTRDALVRLGIICETFETACTWDRFPALHFAVTNAVEDALGRICGAGWVTCRFTHAYPDGVAPYFSVLAPGTPGSELSQWAEIKAAASEALLAAGGTITHHHAVGRDHRPWYDAQRSDVFATALRAAKSALDPNGILNPGVLLDR
;
A
#
# COMPACT_ATOMS: atom_id res chain seq x y z
N MET A 1 -65.26 -3.76 -42.34
CA MET A 1 -66.67 -3.99 -41.86
C MET A 1 -66.85 -5.46 -41.56
N PRO A 2 -67.62 -5.81 -40.54
CA PRO A 2 -67.62 -5.44 -39.13
C PRO A 2 -67.44 -6.73 -38.33
N ALA A 3 -67.22 -6.81 -37.06
CA ALA A 3 -67.97 -6.44 -35.86
C ALA A 3 -67.23 -6.78 -34.60
N HIS A 4 -67.28 -5.92 -33.64
CA HIS A 4 -67.20 -6.16 -32.19
C HIS A 4 -68.50 -6.86 -31.69
N PRO A 5 -68.69 -7.23 -30.41
CA PRO A 5 -67.79 -7.23 -29.20
C PRO A 5 -67.98 -8.50 -28.34
N MET A 6 -67.28 -8.62 -27.22
CA MET A 6 -67.89 -8.86 -25.89
C MET A 6 -66.85 -9.11 -24.78
N ASP A 7 -67.09 -8.40 -23.73
CA ASP A 7 -66.61 -8.42 -22.35
C ASP A 7 -66.33 -9.79 -21.69
N GLY A 8 -65.41 -9.74 -20.72
CA GLY A 8 -65.28 -10.81 -19.72
C GLY A 8 -64.06 -10.69 -18.82
N THR A 9 -64.05 -9.72 -17.89
CA THR A 9 -63.26 -9.85 -16.67
C THR A 9 -63.81 -10.94 -15.78
N PRO A 10 -62.95 -11.70 -15.09
CA PRO A 10 -63.09 -11.72 -13.63
C PRO A 10 -61.78 -11.59 -12.88
N GLN A 11 -61.95 -10.96 -11.75
CA GLN A 11 -61.10 -10.69 -10.64
C GLN A 11 -60.30 -11.89 -10.08
N GLY A 12 -59.11 -11.56 -9.61
CA GLY A 12 -58.65 -11.96 -8.32
C GLY A 12 -58.01 -13.34 -8.15
N VAL A 13 -56.70 -13.34 -7.86
CA VAL A 13 -56.16 -13.94 -6.62
C VAL A 13 -54.66 -13.68 -6.62
N ARG A 14 -54.16 -12.88 -5.66
CA ARG A 14 -52.73 -12.81 -5.32
C ARG A 14 -52.44 -13.91 -4.29
N PRO A 15 -51.42 -14.76 -4.48
CA PRO A 15 -50.91 -15.56 -3.37
C PRO A 15 -49.88 -14.74 -2.59
N ARG A 16 -50.20 -14.42 -1.36
CA ARG A 16 -49.25 -14.01 -0.35
C ARG A 16 -48.45 -15.24 0.12
N PHE A 17 -47.18 -15.33 -0.30
CA PHE A 17 -46.24 -16.26 0.35
C PHE A 17 -45.79 -15.64 1.69
N ARG A 18 -46.28 -16.18 2.80
CA ARG A 18 -45.68 -16.03 4.11
C ARG A 18 -44.57 -17.08 4.23
N LEU A 19 -43.32 -16.61 4.30
CA LEU A 19 -42.20 -17.44 4.77
C LEU A 19 -42.29 -17.52 6.29
N SER A 20 -42.68 -18.68 6.78
CA SER A 20 -42.57 -19.05 8.20
C SER A 20 -41.15 -19.48 8.49
N VAL A 21 -40.41 -18.66 9.25
CA VAL A 21 -39.10 -19.04 9.79
C VAL A 21 -39.34 -19.99 10.96
N SER A 22 -39.14 -21.28 10.76
CA SER A 22 -39.13 -22.26 11.84
C SER A 22 -37.74 -22.27 12.50
N ALA A 23 -37.70 -21.70 13.71
CA ALA A 23 -36.55 -21.81 14.60
C ALA A 23 -36.38 -23.25 15.08
N ARG A 24 -35.41 -23.96 14.57
CA ARG A 24 -34.94 -25.24 15.16
C ARG A 24 -34.14 -24.94 16.42
N LYS A 25 -34.74 -25.22 17.55
CA LYS A 25 -34.11 -25.28 18.88
C LYS A 25 -33.19 -26.52 18.92
N TYR A 26 -31.91 -26.32 19.17
CA TYR A 26 -31.00 -27.39 19.59
C TYR A 26 -31.21 -27.68 21.08
N PRO A 27 -31.24 -28.94 21.54
CA PRO A 27 -31.42 -29.27 22.93
C PRO A 27 -30.14 -29.02 23.73
N ARG A 28 -30.29 -28.31 24.84
CA ARG A 28 -29.29 -28.23 25.91
C ARG A 28 -29.30 -29.57 26.65
N ASN A 29 -28.25 -30.34 26.56
CA ASN A 29 -28.00 -31.43 27.46
C ASN A 29 -27.48 -30.91 28.80
N ALA A 30 -28.30 -31.03 29.78
CA ALA A 30 -27.96 -30.90 31.18
C ALA A 30 -27.11 -32.11 31.59
N CYS A 31 -25.98 -31.90 32.21
CA CYS A 31 -25.31 -32.90 33.01
C CYS A 31 -25.27 -32.35 34.45
N ALA A 32 -26.09 -32.96 35.28
CA ALA A 32 -26.18 -32.65 36.71
C ALA A 32 -25.38 -33.67 37.51
N THR A 33 -24.64 -33.12 38.45
CA THR A 33 -24.27 -33.69 39.76
C THR A 33 -23.48 -34.98 39.89
N ALA A 34 -22.24 -34.82 40.38
CA ALA A 34 -21.77 -35.66 41.49
C ALA A 34 -20.80 -34.86 42.36
N LYS A 35 -21.30 -34.45 43.54
CA LYS A 35 -20.47 -34.00 44.68
C LYS A 35 -19.88 -35.25 45.32
N THR A 36 -18.54 -35.38 45.37
CA THR A 36 -17.89 -36.12 46.43
C THR A 36 -16.66 -35.37 46.91
N ARG A 37 -16.75 -34.99 48.18
CA ARG A 37 -15.71 -34.35 48.99
C ARG A 37 -14.55 -35.37 49.17
N ARG A 38 -13.32 -34.95 48.86
CA ARG A 38 -12.14 -35.36 49.66
C ARG A 38 -11.24 -34.14 49.86
N ARG A 39 -11.19 -33.68 51.10
CA ARG A 39 -10.14 -32.81 51.64
C ARG A 39 -8.87 -33.69 51.73
N ALA A 40 -7.81 -33.26 51.08
CA ALA A 40 -6.46 -33.68 51.43
C ALA A 40 -5.74 -32.44 51.95
N SER A 41 -5.44 -32.47 53.22
CA SER A 41 -4.59 -31.53 53.94
C SER A 41 -3.13 -31.81 53.56
N TRP A 42 -2.47 -30.80 53.02
CA TRP A 42 -1.00 -30.81 52.95
C TRP A 42 -0.46 -29.86 53.99
N GLY A 43 0.26 -30.44 54.96
CA GLY A 43 1.01 -29.69 55.95
C GLY A 43 2.35 -29.18 55.36
N PRO A 44 2.98 -28.17 56.01
CA PRO A 44 4.16 -27.54 55.47
C PRO A 44 5.42 -28.34 55.77
N GLU A 45 6.08 -28.88 54.76
CA GLU A 45 7.46 -29.34 54.91
C GLU A 45 8.42 -28.16 54.76
N ARG A 46 9.28 -28.05 55.79
CA ARG A 46 10.36 -27.06 55.89
C ARG A 46 11.52 -27.49 55.00
N PHE A 47 11.85 -26.66 54.01
CA PHE A 47 13.18 -26.67 53.41
C PHE A 47 14.02 -25.56 54.04
N THR A 48 15.13 -25.96 54.63
CA THR A 48 16.14 -25.09 55.21
C THR A 48 16.98 -24.43 54.16
N THR A 49 17.13 -23.14 54.32
CA THR A 49 17.84 -22.17 53.51
C THR A 49 19.34 -22.18 53.74
N ALA A 50 20.04 -21.81 52.68
CA ALA A 50 21.32 -21.09 52.83
C ALA A 50 21.38 -19.95 51.81
N ALA A 51 21.89 -18.82 52.29
CA ALA A 51 22.33 -17.58 51.64
C ALA A 51 21.26 -16.50 51.39
N GLY A 52 21.29 -15.50 52.25
CA GLY A 52 20.51 -14.30 52.20
C GLY A 52 21.01 -13.29 51.16
N TYR A 53 20.07 -12.67 50.50
CA TYR A 53 20.21 -11.33 49.93
C TYR A 53 19.04 -10.48 50.40
N ALA A 54 19.36 -9.45 51.19
CA ALA A 54 18.41 -8.45 51.64
C ALA A 54 18.11 -7.47 50.51
N LEU A 55 16.84 -7.28 50.22
CA LEU A 55 16.36 -6.20 49.36
C LEU A 55 16.29 -4.89 50.16
N PRO A 56 16.82 -3.77 49.64
CA PRO A 56 16.63 -2.46 50.28
C PRO A 56 15.29 -1.84 49.89
N SER A 57 14.66 -1.21 50.87
CA SER A 57 13.45 -0.44 50.78
C SER A 57 13.56 0.80 49.87
N PRO A 58 12.48 1.29 49.26
CA PRO A 58 12.52 2.43 48.33
C PRO A 58 12.78 3.75 49.05
N ARG A 59 13.75 4.52 48.56
CA ARG A 59 13.98 5.92 48.93
C ARG A 59 13.32 6.87 47.92
N PRO A 60 12.89 8.07 48.36
CA PRO A 60 12.22 9.05 47.50
C PRO A 60 13.19 9.72 46.51
N PRO A 61 12.70 10.34 45.42
CA PRO A 61 13.53 10.82 44.32
C PRO A 61 14.37 12.04 44.73
N ARG A 62 15.67 11.98 44.48
CA ARG A 62 16.60 13.12 44.57
C ARG A 62 16.80 13.72 43.18
N ALA A 63 16.85 15.05 43.13
CA ALA A 63 17.07 15.91 42.00
C ALA A 63 18.27 15.49 41.12
N LEU A 64 18.08 15.54 39.81
CA LEU A 64 19.09 15.30 38.79
C LEU A 64 20.17 16.40 38.84
N SER A 65 21.36 16.06 39.31
CA SER A 65 22.56 16.87 39.16
C SER A 65 23.36 16.36 37.93
N ARG A 66 23.82 17.30 37.16
CA ARG A 66 24.62 17.17 35.94
C ARG A 66 25.80 16.21 36.10
N TRP A 67 25.87 15.17 35.28
CA TRP A 67 27.08 14.39 35.09
C TRP A 67 27.90 14.99 33.93
N ARG A 68 29.12 15.49 34.31
CA ARG A 68 30.18 15.81 33.33
C ARG A 68 30.96 14.51 33.07
N TRP A 69 31.09 14.12 31.85
CA TRP A 69 32.06 13.11 31.42
C TRP A 69 33.43 13.80 31.26
N ALA A 70 34.41 13.35 32.03
CA ALA A 70 35.81 13.69 31.83
C ALA A 70 36.39 12.75 30.76
N GLY A 71 36.93 13.32 29.70
CA GLY A 71 37.53 12.58 28.60
C GLY A 71 38.87 11.95 28.98
N GLN A 72 39.12 10.77 28.41
CA GLN A 72 40.50 10.33 28.15
C GLN A 72 40.65 10.15 26.65
N GLY A 73 41.63 10.86 26.09
CA GLY A 73 41.87 10.98 24.66
C GLY A 73 42.48 9.72 24.05
N TYR A 74 42.06 9.49 22.80
CA TYR A 74 42.88 8.75 21.85
C TYR A 74 43.20 9.67 20.67
N VAL A 75 44.51 9.92 20.51
CA VAL A 75 45.05 10.78 19.47
C VAL A 75 45.21 9.95 18.22
N GLY A 76 44.45 10.29 17.20
CA GLY A 76 44.61 9.78 15.83
C GLY A 76 43.88 10.73 14.88
N GLY A 77 44.59 11.81 14.50
CA GLY A 77 43.98 12.87 13.68
C GLY A 77 43.75 12.47 12.26
N VAL A 78 42.48 12.62 11.81
CA VAL A 78 42.16 12.85 10.42
C VAL A 78 41.69 14.31 10.35
N PRO A 79 42.28 15.15 9.48
CA PRO A 79 41.87 16.54 9.36
C PRO A 79 40.43 16.64 8.81
N PRO A 80 39.63 17.62 9.27
CA PRO A 80 38.32 17.86 8.71
C PRO A 80 38.43 18.31 7.24
N PRO A 81 37.47 17.97 6.39
CA PRO A 81 37.43 18.48 5.03
C PRO A 81 37.23 20.00 5.04
N PRO A 82 37.82 20.75 4.08
CA PRO A 82 37.76 22.19 4.05
C PRO A 82 36.32 22.66 3.87
N SER A 83 35.92 23.62 4.72
CA SER A 83 34.68 24.38 4.61
C SER A 83 34.79 25.34 3.42
N GLY A 84 34.40 24.86 2.24
CA GLY A 84 34.14 25.68 1.08
C GLY A 84 32.64 25.97 0.98
N PRO A 85 32.24 27.13 0.44
CA PRO A 85 30.83 27.39 0.18
C PRO A 85 30.25 26.35 -0.78
N PRO A 86 28.96 26.01 -0.66
CA PRO A 86 28.34 25.02 -1.54
C PRO A 86 28.54 25.45 -2.99
N PRO A 87 28.83 24.53 -3.92
CA PRO A 87 29.03 24.87 -5.30
C PRO A 87 27.76 25.52 -5.86
N THR A 88 27.90 26.77 -6.33
CA THR A 88 26.88 27.40 -7.15
C THR A 88 26.55 26.48 -8.31
N ARG A 89 25.28 26.10 -8.45
CA ARG A 89 24.76 25.32 -9.58
C ARG A 89 25.21 26.01 -10.87
N ALA A 90 26.24 25.44 -11.50
CA ALA A 90 26.58 25.82 -12.87
C ALA A 90 25.39 25.42 -13.76
N SER A 91 24.90 26.35 -14.55
CA SER A 91 23.91 26.13 -15.61
C SER A 91 24.55 25.29 -16.73
N SER A 92 24.62 23.97 -16.53
CA SER A 92 24.82 23.04 -17.63
C SER A 92 23.44 22.78 -18.23
N GLY A 93 23.30 22.91 -19.56
CA GLY A 93 22.07 22.68 -20.31
C GLY A 93 21.59 21.23 -20.23
N GLY A 94 21.10 20.84 -19.05
CA GLY A 94 20.35 19.62 -18.84
C GLY A 94 18.89 19.80 -19.27
N PRO A 95 18.16 18.73 -19.56
CA PRO A 95 16.73 18.81 -19.85
C PRO A 95 16.02 19.56 -18.73
N ALA A 96 15.01 20.34 -19.07
CA ALA A 96 14.18 21.06 -18.11
C ALA A 96 13.66 20.07 -17.04
N PRO A 97 13.57 20.49 -15.76
CA PRO A 97 13.07 19.62 -14.71
C PRO A 97 11.64 19.20 -15.05
N ARG A 98 11.38 17.89 -14.97
CA ARG A 98 10.07 17.31 -15.23
C ARG A 98 9.06 17.83 -14.20
N VAL A 99 7.85 18.14 -14.64
CA VAL A 99 6.77 18.63 -13.79
C VAL A 99 5.88 17.47 -13.39
N ARG A 100 5.66 17.33 -12.07
CA ARG A 100 4.73 16.34 -11.55
C ARG A 100 3.29 16.78 -11.78
N SER A 101 2.44 15.84 -12.22
CA SER A 101 1.02 16.13 -12.41
C SER A 101 0.33 16.43 -11.06
N TRP A 102 -0.39 17.52 -10.99
CA TRP A 102 -1.19 17.85 -9.80
C TRP A 102 -2.49 17.02 -9.75
N ARG A 103 -3.02 16.61 -10.91
CA ARG A 103 -4.32 15.93 -11.05
C ARG A 103 -4.24 14.46 -11.40
N GLY A 104 -3.21 14.05 -12.13
CA GLY A 104 -3.03 12.68 -12.61
C GLY A 104 -1.87 11.97 -11.95
N TRP A 105 -1.59 10.79 -12.44
CA TRP A 105 -0.45 10.01 -12.00
C TRP A 105 0.84 10.52 -12.65
N GLY A 106 1.90 10.59 -11.86
CA GLY A 106 3.26 10.73 -12.35
C GLY A 106 3.60 12.10 -12.96
N TRP A 107 4.32 12.07 -14.08
CA TRP A 107 4.85 13.24 -14.77
C TRP A 107 3.89 13.74 -15.85
N GLU A 108 3.76 15.06 -16.00
CA GLU A 108 2.86 15.63 -17.02
C GLU A 108 3.26 15.25 -18.45
N ASP A 109 4.57 15.14 -18.74
CA ASP A 109 5.11 14.73 -20.03
C ASP A 109 4.99 13.23 -20.33
N ALA A 110 4.60 12.41 -19.35
CA ALA A 110 4.36 10.98 -19.50
C ALA A 110 2.87 10.62 -19.59
N ALA A 111 1.98 11.59 -19.45
CA ALA A 111 0.54 11.39 -19.60
C ALA A 111 0.21 10.83 -21.00
N ALA A 112 -0.85 10.02 -21.10
CA ALA A 112 -1.29 9.47 -22.37
C ALA A 112 -1.68 10.58 -23.35
N THR A 113 -1.14 10.51 -24.58
CA THR A 113 -1.50 11.44 -25.66
C THR A 113 -2.93 11.22 -26.12
N ASP A 114 -3.54 12.21 -26.76
CA ASP A 114 -4.92 12.08 -27.26
C ASP A 114 -5.04 10.94 -28.27
N GLU A 115 -4.01 10.66 -29.09
CA GLU A 115 -3.97 9.50 -29.97
C GLU A 115 -3.96 8.16 -29.18
N GLN A 116 -3.21 8.09 -28.08
CA GLN A 116 -3.20 6.91 -27.21
C GLN A 116 -4.55 6.72 -26.51
N VAL A 117 -5.17 7.80 -26.07
CA VAL A 117 -6.52 7.77 -25.48
C VAL A 117 -7.56 7.34 -26.52
N GLY A 118 -7.46 7.81 -27.78
CA GLY A 118 -8.33 7.38 -28.88
C GLY A 118 -8.24 5.88 -29.16
N ARG A 119 -7.01 5.33 -29.27
CA ARG A 119 -6.83 3.87 -29.41
C ARG A 119 -7.40 3.08 -28.23
N LEU A 120 -7.30 3.62 -27.03
CA LEU A 120 -7.88 3.00 -25.84
C LEU A 120 -9.40 3.05 -25.86
N ALA A 121 -10.01 4.13 -26.38
CA ALA A 121 -11.45 4.24 -26.58
C ALA A 121 -11.98 3.17 -27.55
N ASP A 122 -11.29 2.92 -28.67
CA ASP A 122 -11.63 1.86 -29.62
C ASP A 122 -11.54 0.46 -28.99
N ALA A 123 -10.48 0.22 -28.19
CA ALA A 123 -10.30 -1.06 -27.50
C ALA A 123 -11.41 -1.30 -26.44
N VAL A 124 -11.79 -0.27 -25.71
CA VAL A 124 -12.91 -0.30 -24.74
C VAL A 124 -14.23 -0.54 -25.46
N ALA A 125 -14.49 0.17 -26.54
CA ALA A 125 -15.70 0.00 -27.38
C ALA A 125 -15.83 -1.45 -27.87
N GLY A 126 -14.77 -2.00 -28.43
CA GLY A 126 -14.74 -3.39 -28.88
C GLY A 126 -14.94 -4.40 -27.76
N ARG A 127 -14.38 -4.12 -26.56
CA ARG A 127 -14.49 -5.01 -25.39
C ARG A 127 -15.90 -5.08 -24.82
N PHE A 128 -16.57 -3.94 -24.71
CA PHE A 128 -17.89 -3.84 -24.07
C PHE A 128 -19.06 -3.77 -25.04
N GLY A 129 -18.81 -3.72 -26.35
CA GLY A 129 -19.86 -3.61 -27.37
C GLY A 129 -20.63 -2.28 -27.31
N ILE A 130 -19.94 -1.20 -26.97
CA ILE A 130 -20.47 0.16 -26.87
C ILE A 130 -19.85 1.06 -27.95
N ASP A 131 -20.43 2.22 -28.20
CA ASP A 131 -19.79 3.23 -29.03
C ASP A 131 -18.49 3.73 -28.38
N PRO A 132 -17.46 4.10 -29.17
CA PRO A 132 -16.23 4.64 -28.62
C PRO A 132 -16.49 5.86 -27.73
N PRO A 133 -16.12 5.81 -26.43
CA PRO A 133 -16.39 6.91 -25.50
C PRO A 133 -15.56 8.14 -25.87
N THR A 134 -16.19 9.32 -25.80
CA THR A 134 -15.51 10.60 -26.00
C THR A 134 -14.69 10.97 -24.75
N PRO A 135 -13.39 11.24 -24.88
CA PRO A 135 -12.57 11.60 -23.73
C PRO A 135 -13.02 12.91 -23.08
N THR A 136 -13.19 12.88 -21.77
CA THR A 136 -13.40 14.10 -20.96
C THR A 136 -12.15 14.97 -21.00
N VAL A 137 -12.32 16.27 -21.26
CA VAL A 137 -11.26 17.25 -21.18
C VAL A 137 -11.09 17.65 -19.69
N PRO A 138 -9.89 17.49 -19.12
CA PRO A 138 -9.66 17.87 -17.73
C PRO A 138 -9.80 19.37 -17.51
N VAL A 139 -10.43 19.78 -16.40
CA VAL A 139 -10.55 21.20 -16.03
C VAL A 139 -9.16 21.77 -15.77
N ALA A 140 -8.89 22.96 -16.30
CA ALA A 140 -7.61 23.64 -16.05
C ALA A 140 -7.56 24.14 -14.59
N LEU A 141 -6.36 24.19 -14.01
CA LEU A 141 -6.20 24.61 -12.61
C LEU A 141 -6.72 26.04 -12.36
N ASP A 142 -6.52 26.93 -13.32
CA ASP A 142 -6.93 28.33 -13.21
C ASP A 142 -8.46 28.52 -13.26
N ASP A 143 -9.18 27.55 -13.81
CA ASP A 143 -10.65 27.55 -13.90
C ASP A 143 -11.32 26.98 -12.62
N ILE A 144 -10.55 26.45 -11.67
CA ILE A 144 -11.08 25.89 -10.43
C ILE A 144 -11.22 26.97 -9.37
N ASP A 145 -12.37 27.13 -8.75
CA ASP A 145 -12.53 28.01 -7.59
C ASP A 145 -12.04 27.31 -6.31
N LEU A 146 -10.77 27.51 -5.95
CA LEU A 146 -10.20 27.00 -4.72
C LEU A 146 -10.51 27.93 -3.55
N ARG A 147 -11.15 27.38 -2.51
CA ARG A 147 -11.39 28.11 -1.25
C ARG A 147 -10.09 28.76 -0.73
N SER A 148 -10.19 30.02 -0.31
CA SER A 148 -9.07 30.73 0.31
C SER A 148 -8.61 30.03 1.61
N PRO A 149 -7.30 30.09 1.95
CA PRO A 149 -6.78 29.59 3.22
C PRO A 149 -7.49 30.25 4.42
N ARG A 150 -7.85 29.46 5.42
CA ARG A 150 -8.55 29.92 6.64
C ARG A 150 -7.60 30.22 7.80
N VAL A 151 -6.37 29.71 7.73
CA VAL A 151 -5.36 29.84 8.77
C VAL A 151 -4.07 30.46 8.23
N VAL A 152 -3.38 31.19 9.09
CA VAL A 152 -2.10 31.83 8.79
C VAL A 152 -1.06 31.25 9.74
N PRO A 153 0.07 30.72 9.24
CA PRO A 153 1.12 30.20 10.09
C PRO A 153 1.83 31.35 10.85
N PRO A 154 2.41 31.06 12.03
CA PRO A 154 3.28 32.02 12.72
C PRO A 154 4.45 32.47 11.82
N ALA A 155 4.95 33.68 12.00
CA ALA A 155 6.05 34.23 11.21
C ALA A 155 7.29 33.28 11.19
N ALA A 156 7.56 32.61 12.30
CA ALA A 156 8.66 31.64 12.39
C ALA A 156 8.50 30.40 11.49
N LEU A 157 7.27 30.02 11.15
CA LEU A 157 6.95 28.87 10.31
C LEU A 157 6.52 29.24 8.89
N SER A 158 6.35 30.53 8.59
CA SER A 158 5.83 31.00 7.30
C SER A 158 6.70 30.55 6.11
N HIS A 159 8.01 30.43 6.31
CA HIS A 159 8.95 29.98 5.28
C HIS A 159 8.80 28.49 4.89
N LEU A 160 8.13 27.70 5.72
CA LEU A 160 7.84 26.29 5.47
C LEU A 160 6.52 26.09 4.74
N CYS A 161 5.61 27.08 4.83
CA CYS A 161 4.22 26.93 4.44
C CYS A 161 3.95 27.60 3.09
N SER A 162 3.33 26.86 2.20
CA SER A 162 2.87 27.30 0.89
C SER A 162 1.35 27.51 0.88
N THR A 163 0.91 28.58 0.25
CA THR A 163 -0.49 28.84 -0.12
C THR A 163 -0.69 28.81 -1.64
N ASP A 164 0.34 28.39 -2.36
CA ASP A 164 0.30 28.27 -3.82
C ASP A 164 -0.86 27.39 -4.27
N ARG A 165 -1.55 27.84 -5.32
CA ARG A 165 -2.75 27.20 -5.84
C ARG A 165 -2.49 25.78 -6.32
N ARG A 166 -1.39 25.57 -7.05
CA ARG A 166 -1.02 24.26 -7.59
C ARG A 166 -0.63 23.31 -6.48
N ASP A 167 0.11 23.81 -5.50
CA ASP A 167 0.56 23.02 -4.35
C ASP A 167 -0.64 22.52 -3.54
N ARG A 168 -1.58 23.39 -3.20
CA ARG A 168 -2.80 23.05 -2.49
C ARG A 168 -3.69 22.07 -3.26
N ALA A 169 -3.84 22.27 -4.58
CA ALA A 169 -4.59 21.34 -5.43
C ALA A 169 -3.95 19.95 -5.48
N ALA A 170 -2.62 19.86 -5.60
CA ALA A 170 -1.87 18.61 -5.63
C ALA A 170 -1.97 17.80 -4.33
N HIS A 171 -2.20 18.49 -3.20
CA HIS A 171 -2.29 17.93 -1.86
C HIS A 171 -3.72 17.75 -1.34
N THR A 172 -4.74 17.94 -2.21
CA THR A 172 -6.15 17.78 -1.80
C THR A 172 -6.53 16.31 -1.65
N TYR A 173 -6.07 15.46 -2.56
CA TYR A 173 -6.43 14.05 -2.64
C TYR A 173 -5.22 13.15 -2.87
N GLY A 174 -5.45 11.84 -2.72
CA GLY A 174 -4.55 10.80 -3.20
C GLY A 174 -4.74 10.50 -4.69
N ARG A 175 -4.75 9.18 -5.00
CA ARG A 175 -4.88 8.67 -6.38
C ARG A 175 -5.82 7.47 -6.45
N SER A 176 -6.87 7.43 -5.63
CA SER A 176 -7.97 6.47 -5.80
C SER A 176 -8.73 6.76 -7.11
N TYR A 177 -9.58 5.84 -7.54
CA TYR A 177 -10.46 6.11 -8.68
C TYR A 177 -11.32 7.37 -8.42
N ARG A 178 -11.92 7.43 -7.24
CA ARG A 178 -12.72 8.56 -6.77
C ARG A 178 -11.94 9.88 -6.83
N ASP A 179 -10.70 9.88 -6.34
CA ASP A 179 -9.84 11.05 -6.34
C ASP A 179 -9.52 11.51 -7.77
N THR A 180 -9.19 10.56 -8.66
CA THR A 180 -8.86 10.86 -10.05
C THR A 180 -10.05 11.44 -10.80
N VAL A 181 -11.27 10.93 -10.58
CA VAL A 181 -12.50 11.50 -11.19
C VAL A 181 -12.76 12.93 -10.69
N ARG A 182 -12.61 13.18 -9.39
CA ARG A 182 -12.77 14.53 -8.80
C ARG A 182 -11.74 15.51 -9.35
N LEU A 183 -10.47 15.12 -9.38
CA LEU A 183 -9.38 15.93 -9.93
C LEU A 183 -9.59 16.24 -11.42
N LEU A 184 -10.07 15.27 -12.19
CA LEU A 184 -10.41 15.45 -13.61
C LEU A 184 -11.49 16.52 -13.82
N ARG A 185 -12.48 16.54 -12.92
CA ARG A 185 -13.63 17.47 -12.95
C ARG A 185 -13.36 18.83 -12.28
N GLY A 186 -12.21 19.00 -11.65
CA GLY A 186 -11.92 20.20 -10.85
C GLY A 186 -12.72 20.29 -9.56
N ASP A 187 -13.23 19.17 -9.05
CA ASP A 187 -14.03 19.11 -7.81
C ASP A 187 -13.10 19.05 -6.58
N LEU A 188 -12.66 20.22 -6.13
CA LEU A 188 -11.77 20.42 -4.98
C LEU A 188 -12.41 21.36 -3.92
N PRO A 189 -13.54 20.96 -3.31
CA PRO A 189 -14.28 21.87 -2.40
C PRO A 189 -13.52 22.15 -1.10
N ARG A 190 -12.64 21.24 -0.66
CA ARG A 190 -11.91 21.33 0.61
C ARG A 190 -10.41 21.03 0.43
N PRO A 191 -9.67 21.90 -0.32
CA PRO A 191 -8.22 21.76 -0.40
C PRO A 191 -7.59 22.08 0.96
N PRO A 192 -6.37 21.62 1.26
CA PRO A 192 -5.66 22.03 2.47
C PRO A 192 -5.52 23.54 2.49
N ASP A 193 -5.58 24.14 3.67
CA ASP A 193 -5.38 25.59 3.82
C ASP A 193 -3.91 25.95 3.53
N LEU A 194 -2.99 25.10 3.99
CA LEU A 194 -1.55 25.24 3.79
C LEU A 194 -0.94 23.91 3.39
N VAL A 195 0.15 23.96 2.63
CA VAL A 195 1.07 22.84 2.44
C VAL A 195 2.38 23.19 3.12
N ALA A 196 2.81 22.39 4.07
CA ALA A 196 4.05 22.60 4.79
C ALA A 196 5.14 21.63 4.32
N HIS A 197 6.33 22.16 4.03
CA HIS A 197 7.47 21.42 3.49
C HIS A 197 8.68 21.49 4.45
N PRO A 198 8.67 20.76 5.59
CA PRO A 198 9.80 20.73 6.51
C PRO A 198 11.03 20.08 5.87
N ALA A 199 12.21 20.59 6.21
CA ALA A 199 13.48 20.05 5.77
C ALA A 199 14.15 19.13 6.82
N ASP A 200 13.68 19.19 8.07
CA ASP A 200 14.18 18.37 9.17
C ASP A 200 13.11 18.08 10.24
N GLU A 201 13.47 17.23 11.20
CA GLU A 201 12.58 16.80 12.27
C GLU A 201 12.20 17.95 13.23
N ALA A 202 13.08 18.93 13.45
CA ALA A 202 12.78 20.05 14.35
C ALA A 202 11.67 20.94 13.79
N GLU A 203 11.65 21.12 12.46
CA GLU A 203 10.58 21.81 11.77
C GLU A 203 9.25 21.04 11.83
N VAL A 204 9.29 19.70 11.76
CA VAL A 204 8.09 18.87 11.98
C VAL A 204 7.56 19.04 13.39
N VAL A 205 8.41 19.02 14.41
CA VAL A 205 8.01 19.26 15.81
C VAL A 205 7.36 20.62 15.96
N ALA A 206 8.01 21.68 15.46
CA ALA A 206 7.47 23.05 15.55
C ALA A 206 6.11 23.22 14.87
N LEU A 207 5.91 22.55 13.72
CA LEU A 207 4.62 22.53 13.01
C LEU A 207 3.56 21.81 13.82
N LEU A 208 3.86 20.64 14.40
CA LEU A 208 2.91 19.90 15.24
C LEU A 208 2.55 20.65 16.53
N ASP A 209 3.50 21.33 17.16
CA ASP A 209 3.27 22.17 18.34
C ASP A 209 2.31 23.32 18.03
N TRP A 210 2.53 24.02 16.90
CA TRP A 210 1.63 25.05 16.46
C TRP A 210 0.23 24.50 16.14
N CYS A 211 0.13 23.44 15.33
CA CYS A 211 -1.13 22.83 14.97
C CYS A 211 -1.88 22.30 16.20
N GLY A 212 -1.17 21.65 17.13
CA GLY A 212 -1.73 21.15 18.38
C GLY A 212 -2.29 22.27 19.28
N SER A 213 -1.58 23.40 19.38
CA SER A 213 -2.03 24.56 20.19
C SER A 213 -3.21 25.31 19.58
N THR A 214 -3.40 25.23 18.26
CA THR A 214 -4.46 25.95 17.53
C THR A 214 -5.59 25.05 17.06
N GLY A 215 -5.50 23.73 17.25
CA GLY A 215 -6.49 22.75 16.79
C GLY A 215 -6.53 22.55 15.27
N VAL A 216 -5.49 22.97 14.54
CA VAL A 216 -5.38 22.79 13.08
C VAL A 216 -5.07 21.34 12.77
N ALA A 217 -5.85 20.72 11.86
CA ALA A 217 -5.61 19.33 11.45
C ALA A 217 -4.35 19.20 10.60
N VAL A 218 -3.64 18.11 10.77
CA VAL A 218 -2.41 17.77 10.02
C VAL A 218 -2.60 16.47 9.27
N ILE A 219 -2.40 16.52 7.96
CA ILE A 219 -2.41 15.34 7.09
C ILE A 219 -0.96 15.03 6.70
N PRO A 220 -0.31 14.02 7.30
CA PRO A 220 1.02 13.60 6.86
C PRO A 220 0.99 13.15 5.41
N PHE A 221 1.88 13.71 4.61
CA PHE A 221 1.90 13.51 3.17
C PHE A 221 3.31 13.13 2.71
N GLY A 222 3.42 12.12 1.88
CA GLY A 222 4.67 11.75 1.23
C GLY A 222 4.54 11.93 -0.28
N GLY A 223 4.36 10.82 -1.00
CA GLY A 223 4.17 10.87 -2.45
C GLY A 223 2.73 11.13 -2.92
N GLY A 224 1.74 11.21 -2.04
CA GLY A 224 0.33 11.37 -2.43
C GLY A 224 -0.24 10.19 -3.23
N SER A 225 0.37 9.01 -3.13
CA SER A 225 0.02 7.83 -3.94
C SER A 225 -1.06 6.93 -3.30
N SER A 226 -1.68 7.35 -2.20
CA SER A 226 -2.78 6.61 -1.58
C SER A 226 -3.92 6.38 -2.58
N VAL A 227 -4.42 5.13 -2.63
CA VAL A 227 -5.55 4.73 -3.48
C VAL A 227 -6.82 4.46 -2.69
N VAL A 228 -6.86 4.87 -1.41
CA VAL A 228 -7.95 4.61 -0.46
C VAL A 228 -8.35 5.85 0.35
N GLY A 229 -8.02 7.06 -0.13
CA GLY A 229 -8.34 8.32 0.56
C GLY A 229 -7.54 8.56 1.83
N GLY A 230 -6.36 7.94 2.00
CA GLY A 230 -5.52 8.05 3.21
C GLY A 230 -4.87 9.42 3.43
N VAL A 231 -4.82 10.28 2.40
CA VAL A 231 -4.22 11.64 2.44
C VAL A 231 -5.22 12.73 2.03
N GLU A 232 -6.51 12.43 2.06
CA GLU A 232 -7.57 13.38 1.69
C GLU A 232 -7.65 14.51 2.72
N ALA A 233 -7.63 15.76 2.25
CA ALA A 233 -7.62 16.95 3.11
C ALA A 233 -9.00 17.31 3.69
N ASP A 234 -10.07 16.65 3.25
CA ASP A 234 -11.41 16.88 3.81
C ASP A 234 -11.57 16.23 5.18
N VAL A 235 -11.43 17.04 6.22
CA VAL A 235 -11.56 16.64 7.64
C VAL A 235 -12.86 17.14 8.29
N GLY A 236 -13.78 17.72 7.50
CA GLY A 236 -14.98 18.36 8.00
C GLY A 236 -14.74 19.82 8.44
N ASP A 237 -15.78 20.43 9.04
CA ASP A 237 -15.76 21.85 9.43
C ASP A 237 -15.38 22.08 10.91
N GLU A 238 -15.08 21.01 11.64
CA GLU A 238 -14.76 21.07 13.06
C GLU A 238 -13.35 21.59 13.35
N TYR A 239 -12.47 21.57 12.32
CA TYR A 239 -11.12 22.08 12.42
C TYR A 239 -11.05 23.51 11.84
N PRO A 240 -10.36 24.44 12.53
CA PRO A 240 -10.18 25.81 12.02
C PRO A 240 -9.41 25.85 10.70
N GLY A 241 -8.57 24.85 10.43
CA GLY A 241 -7.80 24.70 9.20
C GLY A 241 -7.19 23.33 9.04
N VAL A 242 -6.57 23.11 7.87
CA VAL A 242 -5.89 21.86 7.51
C VAL A 242 -4.52 22.18 6.92
N VAL A 243 -3.50 21.53 7.44
CA VAL A 243 -2.14 21.53 6.89
C VAL A 243 -1.86 20.16 6.28
N SER A 244 -1.53 20.11 5.00
CA SER A 244 -0.87 18.95 4.41
C SER A 244 0.63 19.04 4.69
N LEU A 245 1.19 18.05 5.38
CA LEU A 245 2.58 18.02 5.84
C LEU A 245 3.42 17.17 4.88
N ASP A 246 3.99 17.80 3.85
CA ASP A 246 4.79 17.13 2.82
C ASP A 246 6.24 16.92 3.28
N LEU A 247 6.60 15.67 3.49
CA LEU A 247 7.92 15.27 3.96
C LEU A 247 8.97 15.09 2.84
N THR A 248 8.64 15.34 1.58
CA THR A 248 9.52 15.01 0.44
C THR A 248 10.85 15.76 0.41
N ARG A 249 11.01 16.83 1.20
CA ARG A 249 12.32 17.51 1.40
C ARG A 249 13.24 16.75 2.35
N MET A 250 12.72 15.82 3.13
CA MET A 250 13.49 14.94 4.02
C MET A 250 13.82 13.65 3.26
N ASP A 251 14.74 13.69 2.31
CA ASP A 251 14.94 12.66 1.27
C ASP A 251 16.31 11.96 1.31
N ARG A 252 17.06 12.12 2.39
CA ARG A 252 18.45 11.64 2.47
C ARG A 252 18.59 10.26 3.07
N VAL A 253 19.53 9.48 2.54
CA VAL A 253 20.17 8.38 3.24
C VAL A 253 21.22 8.98 4.17
N VAL A 254 20.92 9.00 5.48
CA VAL A 254 21.70 9.74 6.49
C VAL A 254 22.95 8.96 6.92
N GLU A 255 22.81 7.62 7.00
CA GLU A 255 23.85 6.74 7.48
C GLU A 255 23.74 5.35 6.83
N ILE A 256 24.88 4.73 6.54
CA ILE A 256 24.95 3.36 6.00
C ILE A 256 25.87 2.52 6.88
N ASP A 257 25.28 1.48 7.50
CA ASP A 257 26.01 0.45 8.23
C ASP A 257 26.23 -0.76 7.31
N ARG A 258 27.44 -0.87 6.76
CA ARG A 258 27.80 -1.97 5.87
C ARG A 258 27.96 -3.30 6.59
N THR A 259 28.31 -3.27 7.89
CA THR A 259 28.49 -4.49 8.69
C THR A 259 27.18 -5.21 8.92
N SER A 260 26.14 -4.45 9.27
CA SER A 260 24.81 -5.00 9.52
C SER A 260 23.89 -4.91 8.28
N ARG A 261 24.39 -4.38 7.16
CA ARG A 261 23.63 -4.15 5.92
C ARG A 261 22.33 -3.40 6.15
N ALA A 262 22.45 -2.21 6.73
CA ALA A 262 21.29 -1.35 6.95
C ALA A 262 21.62 0.12 6.67
N ALA A 263 20.59 0.94 6.48
CA ALA A 263 20.75 2.39 6.37
C ALA A 263 19.66 3.12 7.16
N ARG A 264 20.04 4.27 7.75
CA ARG A 264 19.12 5.24 8.31
C ARG A 264 18.71 6.19 7.22
N ILE A 265 17.43 6.22 6.92
CA ILE A 265 16.85 6.90 5.76
C ILE A 265 15.71 7.80 6.21
N GLN A 266 15.69 9.03 5.72
CA GLN A 266 14.61 9.96 5.96
C GLN A 266 13.32 9.54 5.25
N ALA A 267 12.20 9.77 5.90
CA ALA A 267 10.90 9.23 5.52
C ALA A 267 10.34 9.82 4.21
N GLY A 268 10.76 11.01 3.82
CA GLY A 268 10.36 11.67 2.57
C GLY A 268 11.10 11.17 1.32
N ALA A 269 12.08 10.27 1.47
CA ALA A 269 12.84 9.74 0.35
C ALA A 269 11.94 8.93 -0.61
N LEU A 270 11.79 9.43 -1.84
CA LEU A 270 11.13 8.70 -2.93
C LEU A 270 11.96 7.49 -3.35
N GLY A 271 11.30 6.43 -3.83
CA GLY A 271 11.96 5.19 -4.23
C GLY A 271 13.19 5.38 -5.12
N PRO A 272 13.12 6.11 -6.27
CA PRO A 272 14.28 6.36 -7.12
C PRO A 272 15.41 7.16 -6.44
N VAL A 273 15.06 8.12 -5.57
CA VAL A 273 16.03 8.94 -4.84
C VAL A 273 16.79 8.09 -3.82
N LEU A 274 16.06 7.28 -3.06
CA LEU A 274 16.62 6.34 -2.09
C LEU A 274 17.57 5.33 -2.76
N GLU A 275 17.11 4.65 -3.81
CA GLU A 275 17.89 3.67 -4.56
C GLU A 275 19.11 4.32 -5.26
N GLY A 276 18.96 5.56 -5.74
CA GLY A 276 20.04 6.34 -6.33
C GLY A 276 21.17 6.62 -5.34
N GLN A 277 20.83 6.88 -4.07
CA GLN A 277 21.80 7.11 -2.99
C GLN A 277 22.48 5.81 -2.50
N LEU A 278 21.77 4.67 -2.53
CA LEU A 278 22.32 3.36 -2.12
C LEU A 278 23.19 2.72 -3.20
N ARG A 279 22.90 2.98 -4.47
CA ARG A 279 23.57 2.36 -5.63
C ARG A 279 25.12 2.50 -5.63
N PRO A 280 25.72 3.67 -5.36
CA PRO A 280 27.18 3.82 -5.32
C PRO A 280 27.85 2.94 -4.25
N HIS A 281 27.07 2.47 -3.28
CA HIS A 281 27.53 1.59 -2.19
C HIS A 281 27.37 0.10 -2.52
N GLY A 282 26.85 -0.25 -3.71
CA GLY A 282 26.54 -1.63 -4.10
C GLY A 282 25.32 -2.22 -3.38
N LEU A 283 24.54 -1.36 -2.71
CA LEU A 283 23.41 -1.75 -1.87
C LEU A 283 22.07 -1.36 -2.51
N THR A 284 21.00 -1.97 -2.03
CA THR A 284 19.62 -1.73 -2.44
C THR A 284 18.67 -2.05 -1.27
N LEU A 285 17.60 -1.27 -1.12
CA LEU A 285 16.49 -1.62 -0.24
C LEU A 285 15.64 -2.76 -0.84
N ARG A 286 15.57 -2.80 -2.16
CA ARG A 286 14.88 -3.83 -2.93
C ARG A 286 13.37 -3.88 -2.66
N HIS A 287 12.77 -2.77 -2.29
CA HIS A 287 11.33 -2.65 -2.10
C HIS A 287 10.75 -1.76 -3.22
N TYR A 288 10.02 -2.37 -4.15
CA TYR A 288 9.46 -1.69 -5.33
C TYR A 288 7.94 -1.90 -5.40
N PRO A 289 7.13 -1.12 -4.67
CA PRO A 289 5.68 -1.09 -4.90
C PRO A 289 5.37 -0.55 -6.30
N GLN A 290 4.15 -0.76 -6.79
CA GLN A 290 3.73 -0.23 -8.10
C GLN A 290 3.88 1.30 -8.19
N SER A 291 3.69 1.98 -7.06
CA SER A 291 3.87 3.43 -6.89
C SER A 291 5.32 3.87 -6.65
N PHE A 292 6.31 2.98 -6.77
CA PHE A 292 7.72 3.21 -6.40
C PHE A 292 8.29 4.56 -6.81
N GLU A 293 7.99 5.00 -8.04
CA GLU A 293 8.52 6.26 -8.58
C GLU A 293 8.01 7.49 -7.81
N PHE A 294 6.81 7.40 -7.23
CA PHE A 294 6.08 8.52 -6.65
C PHE A 294 5.65 8.31 -5.20
N SER A 295 6.15 7.28 -4.54
CA SER A 295 5.88 7.02 -3.13
C SER A 295 7.15 7.06 -2.29
N THR A 296 7.00 7.44 -1.03
CA THR A 296 8.11 7.67 -0.10
C THR A 296 8.26 6.53 0.90
N LEU A 297 9.44 6.38 1.49
CA LEU A 297 9.70 5.42 2.55
C LEU A 297 8.71 5.56 3.71
N GLY A 298 8.46 6.77 4.20
CA GLY A 298 7.51 7.01 5.29
C GLY A 298 6.08 6.61 4.91
N GLY A 299 5.68 6.86 3.66
CA GLY A 299 4.41 6.38 3.13
C GLY A 299 4.31 4.87 3.12
N TRP A 300 5.37 4.16 2.70
CA TRP A 300 5.40 2.69 2.74
C TRP A 300 5.24 2.14 4.15
N LEU A 301 5.98 2.69 5.12
CA LEU A 301 5.91 2.28 6.53
C LEU A 301 4.52 2.58 7.13
N ALA A 302 3.99 3.77 6.88
CA ALA A 302 2.69 4.20 7.39
C ALA A 302 1.52 3.37 6.82
N THR A 303 1.67 2.74 5.66
CA THR A 303 0.63 1.94 5.01
C THR A 303 0.93 0.44 4.99
N ARG A 304 2.07 -0.02 5.51
CA ARG A 304 2.54 -1.40 5.40
C ARG A 304 2.58 -1.87 3.94
N ALA A 305 3.13 -1.05 3.06
CA ALA A 305 3.11 -1.29 1.63
C ALA A 305 3.77 -2.62 1.25
N GLY A 306 3.17 -3.33 0.30
CA GLY A 306 3.75 -4.50 -0.35
C GLY A 306 4.76 -4.10 -1.43
N GLY A 307 5.86 -4.85 -1.54
CA GLY A 307 6.88 -4.64 -2.56
C GLY A 307 6.75 -5.60 -3.75
N HIS A 308 7.84 -5.68 -4.53
CA HIS A 308 7.90 -6.59 -5.68
C HIS A 308 8.25 -8.03 -5.31
N PHE A 309 8.83 -8.28 -4.13
CA PHE A 309 9.09 -9.63 -3.65
C PHE A 309 7.77 -10.36 -3.42
N ALA A 310 7.64 -11.53 -4.04
CA ALA A 310 6.40 -12.31 -3.99
C ALA A 310 6.33 -13.26 -2.79
N THR A 311 7.49 -13.65 -2.20
CA THR A 311 7.53 -14.67 -1.14
C THR A 311 8.26 -14.26 0.13
N VAL A 312 9.38 -13.55 0.05
CA VAL A 312 10.17 -13.08 1.21
C VAL A 312 10.27 -11.58 1.17
N TYR A 313 10.25 -10.92 2.33
CA TYR A 313 10.24 -9.45 2.44
C TYR A 313 9.08 -8.81 1.65
N THR A 314 7.92 -9.41 1.72
CA THR A 314 6.74 -8.97 0.96
C THR A 314 6.23 -7.60 1.39
N HIS A 315 6.24 -7.33 2.69
CA HIS A 315 5.90 -6.04 3.28
C HIS A 315 7.12 -5.27 3.72
N ILE A 316 7.02 -3.95 3.71
CA ILE A 316 8.06 -3.05 4.22
C ILE A 316 8.40 -3.31 5.70
N ASP A 317 7.47 -3.86 6.46
CA ASP A 317 7.63 -4.26 7.86
C ASP A 317 8.85 -5.16 8.09
N ASP A 318 9.10 -6.08 7.15
CA ASP A 318 10.18 -7.06 7.25
C ASP A 318 11.56 -6.41 7.05
N LEU A 319 11.58 -5.23 6.45
CA LEU A 319 12.79 -4.46 6.18
C LEU A 319 13.04 -3.38 7.24
N CYS A 320 12.07 -3.05 8.09
CA CYS A 320 12.20 -2.04 9.13
C CYS A 320 12.90 -2.61 10.37
N GLU A 321 14.03 -2.01 10.79
CA GLU A 321 14.75 -2.37 12.02
C GLU A 321 14.38 -1.49 13.21
N SER A 322 14.13 -0.20 12.95
CA SER A 322 13.69 0.80 13.93
C SER A 322 13.20 2.06 13.21
N MET A 323 12.50 2.92 13.93
CA MET A 323 12.01 4.19 13.37
C MET A 323 11.97 5.31 14.40
N ARG A 324 11.93 6.55 13.90
CA ARG A 324 11.65 7.77 14.65
C ARG A 324 10.31 8.33 14.21
N VAL A 325 9.49 8.66 15.19
CA VAL A 325 8.12 9.15 14.96
C VAL A 325 7.88 10.38 15.82
N VAL A 326 7.54 11.50 15.21
CA VAL A 326 7.16 12.72 15.92
C VAL A 326 5.65 12.67 16.22
N THR A 327 5.30 12.79 17.49
CA THR A 327 3.91 12.87 17.96
C THR A 327 3.66 14.20 18.65
N PRO A 328 2.42 14.67 18.80
CA PRO A 328 2.10 15.88 19.57
C PRO A 328 2.58 15.88 21.03
N VAL A 329 2.91 14.72 21.59
CA VAL A 329 3.40 14.60 22.99
C VAL A 329 4.90 14.31 23.08
N GLY A 330 5.61 14.24 21.97
CA GLY A 330 7.06 14.01 21.93
C GLY A 330 7.48 13.03 20.85
N ILE A 331 8.78 12.73 20.80
CA ILE A 331 9.39 11.85 19.82
C ILE A 331 9.45 10.43 20.38
N ALA A 332 8.88 9.48 19.64
CA ALA A 332 9.06 8.06 19.88
C ALA A 332 10.20 7.53 19.01
N GLU A 333 11.16 6.86 19.63
CA GLU A 333 12.29 6.23 18.95
C GLU A 333 12.45 4.79 19.44
N SER A 334 12.43 3.85 18.52
CA SER A 334 12.70 2.45 18.82
C SER A 334 14.19 2.14 18.73
N ARG A 335 14.63 1.08 19.43
CA ARG A 335 16.02 0.63 19.36
C ARG A 335 16.25 -0.20 18.09
N ARG A 336 17.32 0.09 17.39
CA ARG A 336 17.79 -0.74 16.29
C ARG A 336 18.35 -2.06 16.82
N LEU A 337 17.63 -3.15 16.59
CA LEU A 337 17.99 -4.50 17.05
C LEU A 337 17.56 -5.52 15.97
N PRO A 338 18.32 -6.64 15.78
CA PRO A 338 17.93 -7.67 14.84
C PRO A 338 16.62 -8.37 15.23
N GLY A 339 16.28 -8.37 16.50
CA GLY A 339 15.05 -8.88 17.10
C GLY A 339 15.05 -8.63 18.60
N SER A 340 13.88 -8.58 19.23
CA SER A 340 13.75 -8.40 20.67
C SER A 340 12.52 -9.12 21.20
N GLY A 341 12.66 -9.83 22.32
CA GLY A 341 11.58 -10.38 23.12
C GLY A 341 11.15 -9.49 24.29
N ALA A 342 11.60 -8.23 24.33
CA ALA A 342 11.32 -7.31 25.44
C ALA A 342 9.94 -6.63 25.28
N GLY A 343 8.88 -7.41 25.38
CA GLY A 343 7.50 -6.94 25.27
C GLY A 343 7.02 -6.73 23.83
N PRO A 344 5.89 -6.02 23.65
CA PRO A 344 5.36 -5.68 22.34
C PRO A 344 6.35 -4.80 21.55
N SER A 345 6.46 -5.03 20.22
CA SER A 345 7.31 -4.21 19.37
C SER A 345 6.75 -2.78 19.25
N PRO A 346 7.54 -1.74 19.59
CA PRO A 346 7.10 -0.36 19.41
C PRO A 346 6.90 0.00 17.95
N ASP A 347 7.69 -0.57 17.02
CA ASP A 347 7.58 -0.30 15.58
C ASP A 347 6.23 -0.76 15.04
N ARG A 348 5.75 -1.93 15.48
CA ARG A 348 4.46 -2.49 15.06
C ARG A 348 3.25 -1.63 15.46
N MET A 349 3.42 -0.69 16.38
CA MET A 349 2.39 0.27 16.75
C MET A 349 2.23 1.37 15.67
N PHE A 350 3.34 1.79 15.06
CA PHE A 350 3.35 2.86 14.08
C PHE A 350 3.29 2.36 12.63
N LEU A 351 3.77 1.14 12.37
CA LEU A 351 3.60 0.49 11.06
C LEU A 351 2.11 0.31 10.76
N GLY A 352 1.66 0.86 9.63
CA GLY A 352 0.25 0.81 9.24
C GLY A 352 -0.65 1.79 9.99
N SER A 353 -0.09 2.76 10.73
CA SER A 353 -0.87 3.79 11.43
C SER A 353 -1.40 4.90 10.52
N GLU A 354 -0.99 4.95 9.27
CA GLU A 354 -1.43 5.93 8.26
C GLU A 354 -1.34 7.40 8.76
N GLY A 355 -0.32 7.68 9.57
CA GLY A 355 -0.12 9.02 10.13
C GLY A 355 -1.08 9.43 11.25
N THR A 356 -1.93 8.53 11.75
CA THR A 356 -2.90 8.83 12.82
C THR A 356 -2.27 8.87 14.22
N LEU A 357 -1.15 8.16 14.43
CA LEU A 357 -0.47 8.06 15.72
C LEU A 357 0.80 8.93 15.81
N GLY A 358 1.26 9.46 14.69
CA GLY A 358 2.47 10.26 14.60
C GLY A 358 2.97 10.40 13.17
N VAL A 359 3.97 11.24 12.97
CA VAL A 359 4.66 11.48 11.71
C VAL A 359 5.99 10.75 11.72
N ILE A 360 6.15 9.73 10.87
CA ILE A 360 7.41 9.00 10.72
C ILE A 360 8.41 9.93 10.02
N THR A 361 9.55 10.20 10.64
CA THR A 361 10.58 11.11 10.11
C THR A 361 11.80 10.39 9.59
N GLU A 362 12.20 9.27 10.20
CA GLU A 362 13.33 8.44 9.81
C GLU A 362 13.09 6.97 10.16
N ALA A 363 13.76 6.08 9.44
CA ALA A 363 13.81 4.66 9.78
C ALA A 363 15.17 4.04 9.45
N TRP A 364 15.59 3.06 10.25
CA TRP A 364 16.64 2.12 9.89
C TRP A 364 16.05 0.98 9.09
N MET A 365 16.57 0.79 7.88
CA MET A 365 16.06 -0.18 6.93
C MET A 365 17.12 -1.22 6.60
N ARG A 366 16.73 -2.51 6.60
CA ARG A 366 17.58 -3.60 6.11
C ARG A 366 17.85 -3.44 4.63
N LEU A 367 19.10 -3.63 4.25
CA LEU A 367 19.56 -3.57 2.88
C LEU A 367 20.03 -4.94 2.41
N GLN A 368 20.11 -5.06 1.09
CA GLN A 368 20.66 -6.22 0.42
C GLN A 368 21.78 -5.78 -0.54
N ASP A 369 22.71 -6.69 -0.83
CA ASP A 369 23.63 -6.50 -1.93
C ASP A 369 22.85 -6.54 -3.26
N ARG A 370 23.24 -5.73 -4.22
CA ARG A 370 22.59 -5.71 -5.54
C ARG A 370 22.78 -7.04 -6.26
N PRO A 371 21.69 -7.66 -6.76
CA PRO A 371 21.80 -8.98 -7.38
C PRO A 371 22.65 -8.93 -8.66
N ARG A 372 23.50 -9.93 -8.79
CA ARG A 372 24.32 -10.21 -9.98
C ARG A 372 23.62 -11.18 -10.91
N TRP A 373 23.15 -12.29 -10.37
CA TRP A 373 22.49 -13.36 -11.14
C TRP A 373 20.98 -13.19 -11.06
N LYS A 374 20.33 -13.33 -12.20
CA LYS A 374 18.87 -13.28 -12.31
C LYS A 374 18.41 -14.29 -13.34
N VAL A 375 17.29 -14.96 -13.07
CA VAL A 375 16.62 -15.82 -14.02
C VAL A 375 15.12 -15.62 -13.93
N SER A 376 14.42 -15.58 -15.05
CA SER A 376 12.97 -15.45 -15.13
C SER A 376 12.38 -16.40 -16.17
N ALA A 377 11.12 -16.81 -15.93
CA ALA A 377 10.36 -17.65 -16.84
C ALA A 377 8.87 -17.29 -16.79
N GLY A 378 8.18 -17.48 -17.91
CA GLY A 378 6.72 -17.54 -17.97
C GLY A 378 6.27 -19.01 -18.03
N VAL A 379 5.37 -19.42 -17.15
CA VAL A 379 4.79 -20.78 -17.12
C VAL A 379 3.29 -20.68 -17.33
N GLU A 380 2.78 -21.35 -18.34
CA GLU A 380 1.35 -21.38 -18.67
C GLU A 380 0.65 -22.60 -18.05
N PHE A 381 -0.58 -22.39 -17.59
CA PHE A 381 -1.43 -23.44 -17.02
C PHE A 381 -2.77 -23.49 -17.76
N PRO A 382 -3.42 -24.66 -17.79
CA PRO A 382 -4.73 -24.81 -18.45
C PRO A 382 -5.84 -24.03 -17.73
N ASP A 383 -5.67 -23.77 -16.43
CA ASP A 383 -6.63 -23.05 -15.59
C ASP A 383 -5.95 -22.40 -14.38
N LEU A 384 -6.63 -21.44 -13.76
CA LEU A 384 -6.14 -20.73 -12.57
C LEU A 384 -5.92 -21.67 -11.38
N ALA A 385 -6.75 -22.71 -11.24
CA ALA A 385 -6.65 -23.65 -10.12
C ALA A 385 -5.35 -24.45 -10.15
N SER A 386 -4.98 -24.98 -11.33
CA SER A 386 -3.69 -25.68 -11.52
C SER A 386 -2.51 -24.75 -11.24
N GLY A 387 -2.59 -23.50 -11.69
CA GLY A 387 -1.59 -22.48 -11.39
C GLY A 387 -1.50 -22.16 -9.89
N ALA A 388 -2.63 -22.08 -9.19
CA ALA A 388 -2.68 -21.83 -7.76
C ALA A 388 -2.03 -22.96 -6.94
N GLU A 389 -2.26 -24.21 -7.31
CA GLU A 389 -1.59 -25.35 -6.68
C GLU A 389 -0.07 -25.34 -6.91
N ALA A 390 0.38 -24.97 -8.11
CA ALA A 390 1.80 -24.79 -8.39
C ALA A 390 2.42 -23.68 -7.54
N VAL A 391 1.75 -22.53 -7.42
CA VAL A 391 2.21 -21.40 -6.57
C VAL A 391 2.26 -21.82 -5.09
N ARG A 392 1.29 -22.58 -4.60
CA ARG A 392 1.31 -23.15 -3.25
C ARG A 392 2.52 -24.05 -3.04
N ALA A 393 2.77 -24.96 -3.97
CA ALA A 393 3.92 -25.86 -3.92
C ALA A 393 5.24 -25.08 -3.90
N LEU A 394 5.36 -24.02 -4.73
CA LEU A 394 6.51 -23.12 -4.76
C LEU A 394 6.69 -22.38 -3.44
N ALA A 395 5.62 -21.78 -2.89
CA ALA A 395 5.68 -21.05 -1.63
C ALA A 395 6.07 -21.92 -0.43
N GLN A 396 5.71 -23.21 -0.46
CA GLN A 396 6.01 -24.21 0.57
C GLN A 396 7.33 -24.95 0.36
N SER A 397 8.00 -24.75 -0.79
CA SER A 397 9.22 -25.49 -1.17
C SER A 397 10.49 -25.01 -0.46
N GLY A 398 10.50 -23.80 0.08
CA GLY A 398 11.71 -23.16 0.60
C GLY A 398 12.63 -22.58 -0.50
N LEU A 399 12.21 -22.53 -1.76
CA LEU A 399 12.98 -21.94 -2.87
C LEU A 399 12.97 -20.40 -2.86
N PHE A 400 11.94 -19.78 -2.30
CA PHE A 400 11.77 -18.34 -2.17
C PHE A 400 11.97 -17.54 -3.47
N PRO A 401 11.17 -17.79 -4.53
CA PRO A 401 11.25 -16.98 -5.74
C PRO A 401 10.98 -15.50 -5.42
N VAL A 402 11.74 -14.61 -6.01
CA VAL A 402 11.54 -13.15 -5.84
C VAL A 402 10.32 -12.67 -6.60
N ASN A 403 9.98 -13.32 -7.71
CA ASN A 403 8.74 -13.11 -8.46
C ASN A 403 7.99 -14.44 -8.58
N CYS A 404 6.73 -14.45 -8.18
CA CYS A 404 5.84 -15.61 -8.23
C CYS A 404 4.40 -15.09 -8.38
N ARG A 405 4.08 -14.57 -9.57
CA ARG A 405 2.82 -13.87 -9.85
C ARG A 405 1.99 -14.66 -10.83
N LEU A 406 0.92 -15.25 -10.33
CA LEU A 406 -0.05 -15.95 -11.15
C LEU A 406 -1.11 -14.94 -11.64
N LEU A 407 -1.33 -14.92 -12.93
CA LEU A 407 -2.34 -14.11 -13.61
C LEU A 407 -3.40 -15.05 -14.18
N ASP A 408 -4.68 -14.73 -14.00
CA ASP A 408 -5.74 -15.41 -14.74
C ASP A 408 -5.69 -15.03 -16.24
N ALA A 409 -6.52 -15.68 -17.05
CA ALA A 409 -6.55 -15.42 -18.49
C ALA A 409 -6.86 -13.95 -18.81
N GLY A 410 -7.75 -13.32 -18.04
CA GLY A 410 -8.14 -11.93 -18.21
C GLY A 410 -6.99 -10.96 -17.93
N GLU A 411 -6.33 -11.11 -16.81
CA GLU A 411 -5.17 -10.28 -16.43
C GLU A 411 -3.99 -10.49 -17.38
N ALA A 412 -3.76 -11.73 -17.81
CA ALA A 412 -2.71 -12.03 -18.78
C ALA A 412 -2.96 -11.38 -20.14
N LEU A 413 -4.21 -11.33 -20.62
CA LEU A 413 -4.59 -10.62 -21.85
C LEU A 413 -4.36 -9.10 -21.78
N LEU A 414 -4.47 -8.52 -20.58
CA LEU A 414 -4.26 -7.07 -20.37
C LEU A 414 -2.78 -6.71 -20.27
N SER A 415 -1.94 -7.61 -19.75
CA SER A 415 -0.61 -7.27 -19.25
C SER A 415 0.55 -8.09 -19.83
N ALA A 416 0.25 -9.20 -20.52
CA ALA A 416 1.25 -10.13 -21.05
C ALA A 416 0.73 -10.86 -22.29
N ARG A 417 1.57 -11.74 -22.88
CA ARG A 417 1.13 -12.68 -23.94
C ARG A 417 0.73 -14.00 -23.30
N LEU A 418 -0.37 -14.54 -23.79
CA LEU A 418 -0.88 -15.85 -23.39
C LEU A 418 -1.12 -16.69 -24.64
N SER A 419 -0.67 -17.95 -24.63
CA SER A 419 -0.88 -18.89 -25.73
C SER A 419 -2.38 -19.25 -25.87
N PRO A 420 -2.89 -19.50 -27.08
CA PRO A 420 -4.26 -19.97 -27.28
C PRO A 420 -4.56 -21.23 -26.45
N GLY A 421 -5.65 -21.17 -25.67
CA GLY A 421 -6.09 -22.29 -24.81
C GLY A 421 -5.43 -22.37 -23.44
N ALA A 422 -4.46 -21.50 -23.10
CA ALA A 422 -3.97 -21.38 -21.74
C ALA A 422 -4.96 -20.56 -20.90
N GLY A 423 -5.17 -20.96 -19.66
CA GLY A 423 -6.11 -20.33 -18.72
C GLY A 423 -5.45 -19.48 -17.65
N ALA A 424 -4.12 -19.57 -17.46
CA ALA A 424 -3.37 -18.76 -16.53
C ALA A 424 -1.88 -18.69 -16.90
N LEU A 425 -1.20 -17.63 -16.46
CA LEU A 425 0.23 -17.38 -16.64
C LEU A 425 0.90 -17.12 -15.28
N LEU A 426 1.93 -17.88 -14.95
CA LEU A 426 2.80 -17.60 -13.82
C LEU A 426 4.08 -16.91 -14.29
N VAL A 427 4.33 -15.70 -13.80
CA VAL A 427 5.59 -15.01 -13.95
C VAL A 427 6.49 -15.40 -12.77
N LEU A 428 7.56 -16.13 -13.04
CA LEU A 428 8.49 -16.69 -12.06
C LEU A 428 9.86 -16.06 -12.20
N GLY A 429 10.53 -15.79 -11.06
CA GLY A 429 11.87 -15.20 -11.08
C GLY A 429 12.67 -15.48 -9.83
N PHE A 430 13.99 -15.63 -10.01
CA PHE A 430 14.99 -15.75 -8.94
C PHE A 430 16.11 -14.75 -9.16
N GLU A 431 16.74 -14.31 -8.08
CA GLU A 431 17.92 -13.46 -8.12
C GLU A 431 18.84 -13.71 -6.94
N SER A 432 20.13 -13.47 -7.12
CA SER A 432 21.14 -13.58 -6.06
C SER A 432 22.29 -12.61 -6.32
N ALA A 433 22.89 -12.11 -5.25
CA ALA A 433 24.14 -11.37 -5.30
C ALA A 433 25.37 -12.28 -5.15
N ASP A 434 25.18 -13.51 -4.67
CA ASP A 434 26.24 -14.40 -4.21
C ASP A 434 26.48 -15.60 -5.12
N HIS A 435 25.44 -16.21 -5.71
CA HIS A 435 25.55 -17.45 -6.48
C HIS A 435 24.58 -17.50 -7.67
N PRO A 436 24.85 -18.35 -8.67
CA PRO A 436 23.93 -18.63 -9.78
C PRO A 436 22.61 -19.22 -9.29
N VAL A 437 21.50 -18.88 -9.95
CA VAL A 437 20.14 -19.23 -9.52
C VAL A 437 19.38 -20.18 -10.47
N GLU A 438 20.06 -20.67 -11.51
CA GLU A 438 19.49 -21.58 -12.51
C GLU A 438 19.02 -22.91 -11.89
N GLY A 439 19.72 -23.40 -10.87
CA GLY A 439 19.34 -24.62 -10.14
C GLY A 439 18.01 -24.46 -9.40
N ALA A 440 17.79 -23.29 -8.77
CA ALA A 440 16.51 -22.97 -8.12
C ALA A 440 15.39 -22.87 -9.15
N MET A 441 15.64 -22.22 -10.30
CA MET A 441 14.66 -22.14 -11.40
C MET A 441 14.32 -23.54 -11.94
N ALA A 442 15.32 -24.39 -12.17
CA ALA A 442 15.08 -25.74 -12.67
C ALA A 442 14.15 -26.53 -11.74
N ARG A 443 14.39 -26.48 -10.40
CA ARG A 443 13.53 -27.13 -9.40
C ARG A 443 12.13 -26.52 -9.35
N ALA A 444 12.03 -25.21 -9.45
CA ALA A 444 10.73 -24.54 -9.49
C ALA A 444 9.90 -24.93 -10.72
N LEU A 445 10.53 -25.08 -11.88
CA LEU A 445 9.87 -25.54 -13.10
C LEU A 445 9.44 -26.99 -13.04
N GLU A 446 10.15 -27.86 -12.30
CA GLU A 446 9.68 -29.22 -12.02
C GLU A 446 8.36 -29.18 -11.23
N LEU A 447 8.30 -28.40 -10.14
CA LEU A 447 7.07 -28.22 -9.36
C LEU A 447 5.91 -27.65 -10.21
N CYS A 448 6.18 -26.75 -11.13
CA CYS A 448 5.16 -26.26 -12.06
C CYS A 448 4.64 -27.38 -12.98
N ARG A 449 5.53 -28.23 -13.52
CA ARG A 449 5.13 -29.37 -14.38
C ARG A 449 4.29 -30.41 -13.63
N ASP A 450 4.58 -30.66 -12.35
CA ASP A 450 3.79 -31.54 -11.50
C ASP A 450 2.33 -31.08 -11.38
N HIS A 451 2.08 -29.77 -11.60
CA HIS A 451 0.77 -29.14 -11.61
C HIS A 451 0.30 -28.70 -13.01
N ARG A 452 0.72 -29.43 -14.07
CA ARG A 452 0.28 -29.20 -15.47
C ARG A 452 0.83 -27.92 -16.12
N GLY A 453 1.88 -27.31 -15.52
CA GLY A 453 2.55 -26.13 -16.08
C GLY A 453 3.34 -26.48 -17.35
N THR A 454 3.23 -25.65 -18.36
CA THR A 454 3.97 -25.71 -19.63
C THR A 454 4.83 -24.49 -19.81
N LEU A 455 5.96 -24.66 -20.49
CA LEU A 455 6.93 -23.61 -20.72
C LEU A 455 6.93 -23.23 -22.20
N PRO A 456 6.25 -22.15 -22.61
CA PRO A 456 6.22 -21.74 -24.01
C PRO A 456 7.56 -21.24 -24.53
N GLU A 457 8.36 -20.64 -23.65
CA GLU A 457 9.69 -20.09 -23.94
C GLU A 457 10.71 -20.56 -22.90
N PRO A 458 11.99 -20.75 -23.26
CA PRO A 458 13.03 -21.09 -22.29
C PRO A 458 13.23 -19.97 -21.26
N PRO A 459 13.71 -20.29 -20.02
CA PRO A 459 14.05 -19.28 -19.03
C PRO A 459 15.12 -18.32 -19.56
N VAL A 460 14.96 -17.02 -19.22
CA VAL A 460 15.92 -15.97 -19.55
C VAL A 460 16.84 -15.75 -18.35
N SER A 461 18.12 -16.04 -18.52
CA SER A 461 19.17 -15.83 -17.50
C SER A 461 20.03 -14.63 -17.83
N THR A 462 20.42 -13.87 -16.79
CA THR A 462 21.39 -12.77 -16.93
C THR A 462 22.42 -12.83 -15.80
N ASP A 463 23.71 -12.67 -16.17
CA ASP A 463 24.82 -12.43 -15.25
C ASP A 463 25.41 -11.06 -15.58
N SER A 464 25.39 -10.12 -14.66
CA SER A 464 25.95 -8.78 -14.85
C SER A 464 27.47 -8.72 -14.73
N GLY A 465 28.12 -9.86 -14.44
CA GLY A 465 29.60 -9.95 -14.35
C GLY A 465 30.22 -9.28 -13.12
N VAL A 466 29.52 -8.34 -12.49
CA VAL A 466 29.96 -7.59 -11.29
C VAL A 466 28.78 -7.46 -10.33
N PRO A 467 28.96 -7.65 -9.01
CA PRO A 467 27.93 -7.29 -8.04
C PRO A 467 27.56 -5.81 -8.21
N GLY A 468 26.30 -5.55 -8.54
CA GLY A 468 25.83 -4.19 -8.85
C GLY A 468 26.12 -3.67 -10.26
N GLY A 469 26.78 -4.48 -11.14
CA GLY A 469 26.97 -4.14 -12.55
C GLY A 469 25.64 -4.21 -13.30
N ALA A 470 25.38 -3.18 -14.12
CA ALA A 470 24.31 -3.08 -15.13
C ALA A 470 22.88 -3.51 -14.70
N ASP A 471 22.50 -3.42 -13.43
CA ASP A 471 21.15 -3.04 -13.12
C ASP A 471 21.07 -1.54 -13.37
N THR A 472 21.01 -1.16 -14.63
CA THR A 472 20.45 0.12 -15.01
C THR A 472 19.02 0.04 -14.52
N GLY A 473 18.86 0.23 -13.21
CA GLY A 473 17.58 0.50 -12.57
C GLY A 473 17.05 1.70 -13.30
N THR A 474 16.51 1.42 -14.46
CA THR A 474 15.76 2.36 -15.22
C THR A 474 14.66 2.77 -14.31
N SER A 475 14.73 4.03 -13.89
CA SER A 475 13.53 4.74 -13.47
C SER A 475 12.41 4.25 -14.37
N PRO A 476 11.23 3.94 -13.81
CA PRO A 476 10.07 3.65 -14.63
C PRO A 476 9.90 4.84 -15.58
N GLY A 477 10.09 4.66 -16.86
CA GLY A 477 10.01 5.77 -17.83
C GLY A 477 11.07 5.79 -18.92
N THR A 478 12.19 5.07 -18.78
CA THR A 478 13.17 4.98 -19.86
C THR A 478 13.03 3.62 -20.57
N PRO A 479 12.60 3.58 -21.84
CA PRO A 479 12.68 2.37 -22.65
C PRO A 479 14.16 2.15 -23.00
N THR A 480 14.89 1.45 -22.17
CA THR A 480 16.24 1.02 -22.54
C THR A 480 16.20 -0.44 -22.96
N GLY A 481 16.52 -0.58 -24.21
CA GLY A 481 16.45 -1.73 -25.03
C GLY A 481 17.19 -2.99 -24.63
N ALA A 482 16.92 -4.00 -25.45
CA ALA A 482 17.63 -5.25 -25.70
C ALA A 482 17.95 -6.10 -24.45
N GLY A 483 17.15 -7.15 -24.22
CA GLY A 483 17.45 -8.24 -23.30
C GLY A 483 16.37 -8.63 -22.29
N ARG A 484 15.15 -8.13 -22.45
CA ARG A 484 13.99 -8.50 -21.60
C ARG A 484 12.77 -8.85 -22.46
N ASP A 485 13.01 -9.69 -23.46
CA ASP A 485 11.97 -10.24 -24.31
C ASP A 485 11.25 -11.36 -23.54
N GLY A 486 9.97 -11.61 -23.87
CA GLY A 486 9.13 -12.62 -23.27
C GLY A 486 8.09 -12.08 -22.29
N ALA A 487 7.15 -12.95 -21.87
CA ALA A 487 5.99 -12.62 -21.05
C ALA A 487 6.32 -11.89 -19.74
N ALA A 488 7.43 -12.22 -19.09
CA ALA A 488 7.87 -11.55 -17.86
C ALA A 488 8.29 -10.09 -18.06
N GLY A 489 8.94 -9.78 -19.18
CA GLY A 489 9.33 -8.42 -19.54
C GLY A 489 8.13 -7.55 -19.93
N GLU A 490 7.23 -8.09 -20.72
CA GLU A 490 5.99 -7.44 -21.13
C GLU A 490 5.10 -7.13 -19.94
N TRP A 491 4.90 -8.11 -19.05
CA TRP A 491 4.15 -7.89 -17.81
C TRP A 491 4.74 -6.77 -16.97
N ARG A 492 6.05 -6.74 -16.76
CA ARG A 492 6.72 -5.69 -16.00
C ARG A 492 6.49 -4.29 -16.59
N ASN A 493 6.61 -4.17 -17.91
CA ASN A 493 6.40 -2.90 -18.60
C ASN A 493 4.94 -2.43 -18.47
N SER A 494 3.99 -3.35 -18.63
CA SER A 494 2.56 -3.09 -18.44
C SER A 494 2.27 -2.67 -17.00
N PHE A 495 2.81 -3.38 -16.01
CA PHE A 495 2.64 -3.10 -14.60
C PHE A 495 3.10 -1.68 -14.20
N LEU A 496 4.24 -1.21 -14.72
CA LEU A 496 4.76 0.13 -14.44
C LEU A 496 3.95 1.23 -15.14
N ARG A 497 3.31 0.93 -16.27
CA ARG A 497 2.47 1.89 -17.01
C ARG A 497 1.01 1.89 -16.59
N ALA A 498 0.56 0.88 -15.85
CA ALA A 498 -0.84 0.74 -15.45
C ALA A 498 -1.44 2.00 -14.79
N PRO A 499 -0.74 2.76 -13.92
CA PRO A 499 -1.30 3.98 -13.35
C PRO A 499 -1.61 5.06 -14.40
N TYR A 500 -0.75 5.24 -15.40
CA TYR A 500 -1.00 6.19 -16.51
C TYR A 500 -2.16 5.74 -17.42
N THR A 501 -2.26 4.42 -17.67
CA THR A 501 -3.38 3.83 -18.43
C THR A 501 -4.70 4.04 -17.69
N ARG A 502 -4.70 3.92 -16.35
CA ARG A 502 -5.88 4.17 -15.51
C ARG A 502 -6.36 5.62 -15.66
N ASP A 503 -5.46 6.60 -15.62
CA ASP A 503 -5.84 8.01 -15.82
C ASP A 503 -6.50 8.24 -17.20
N ALA A 504 -6.01 7.57 -18.24
CA ALA A 504 -6.62 7.60 -19.56
C ALA A 504 -8.02 6.95 -19.58
N LEU A 505 -8.20 5.80 -18.90
CA LEU A 505 -9.50 5.14 -18.76
C LEU A 505 -10.52 6.01 -18.01
N VAL A 506 -10.08 6.72 -16.96
CA VAL A 506 -10.94 7.68 -16.24
C VAL A 506 -11.42 8.80 -17.16
N ARG A 507 -10.56 9.32 -18.04
CA ARG A 507 -10.96 10.32 -19.06
C ARG A 507 -12.02 9.78 -20.02
N LEU A 508 -12.07 8.48 -20.23
CA LEU A 508 -13.06 7.79 -21.06
C LEU A 508 -14.34 7.42 -20.30
N GLY A 509 -14.48 7.83 -19.04
CA GLY A 509 -15.62 7.47 -18.21
C GLY A 509 -15.66 5.99 -17.81
N ILE A 510 -14.56 5.28 -17.91
CA ILE A 510 -14.45 3.88 -17.49
C ILE A 510 -14.20 3.79 -15.99
N ILE A 511 -15.04 3.05 -15.30
CA ILE A 511 -14.79 2.66 -13.91
C ILE A 511 -13.67 1.64 -13.95
N CYS A 512 -12.55 2.00 -13.33
CA CYS A 512 -11.38 1.15 -13.17
C CYS A 512 -10.98 1.13 -11.69
N GLU A 513 -11.35 0.05 -11.01
CA GLU A 513 -11.11 -0.14 -9.59
C GLU A 513 -10.22 -1.37 -9.39
N THR A 514 -9.46 -1.32 -8.33
CA THR A 514 -8.66 -2.46 -7.87
C THR A 514 -8.87 -2.65 -6.37
N PHE A 515 -8.99 -3.91 -5.96
CA PHE A 515 -9.04 -4.28 -4.56
C PHE A 515 -8.29 -5.59 -4.36
N GLU A 516 -7.83 -5.81 -3.15
CA GLU A 516 -6.96 -6.93 -2.87
C GLU A 516 -7.20 -7.44 -1.44
N THR A 517 -6.82 -8.68 -1.21
CA THR A 517 -7.03 -9.35 0.06
C THR A 517 -5.92 -10.35 0.34
N ALA A 518 -5.98 -11.04 1.47
CA ALA A 518 -5.20 -12.23 1.76
C ALA A 518 -6.10 -13.28 2.41
N CYS A 519 -5.84 -14.54 2.10
CA CYS A 519 -6.53 -15.69 2.69
C CYS A 519 -5.60 -16.91 2.73
N THR A 520 -5.95 -17.89 3.57
CA THR A 520 -5.27 -19.19 3.59
C THR A 520 -5.57 -20.00 2.34
N TRP A 521 -4.66 -20.92 1.99
CA TRP A 521 -4.78 -21.71 0.75
C TRP A 521 -6.08 -22.50 0.64
N ASP A 522 -6.57 -23.06 1.75
CA ASP A 522 -7.83 -23.81 1.80
C ASP A 522 -9.07 -22.94 1.49
N ARG A 523 -8.98 -21.64 1.75
CA ARG A 523 -10.09 -20.68 1.52
C ARG A 523 -10.07 -20.06 0.13
N PHE A 524 -8.90 -20.01 -0.52
CA PHE A 524 -8.75 -19.30 -1.78
C PHE A 524 -9.79 -19.68 -2.86
N PRO A 525 -10.06 -20.96 -3.17
CA PRO A 525 -11.01 -21.31 -4.22
C PRO A 525 -12.42 -20.77 -3.97
N ALA A 526 -12.91 -20.89 -2.74
CA ALA A 526 -14.22 -20.42 -2.34
C ALA A 526 -14.29 -18.88 -2.30
N LEU A 527 -13.24 -18.23 -1.81
CA LEU A 527 -13.12 -16.77 -1.79
C LEU A 527 -13.11 -16.19 -3.20
N HIS A 528 -12.25 -16.74 -4.08
CA HIS A 528 -12.17 -16.28 -5.48
C HIS A 528 -13.53 -16.38 -6.17
N PHE A 529 -14.21 -17.53 -6.07
CA PHE A 529 -15.54 -17.74 -6.64
C PHE A 529 -16.59 -16.75 -6.09
N ALA A 530 -16.65 -16.60 -4.76
CA ALA A 530 -17.63 -15.72 -4.13
C ALA A 530 -17.44 -14.25 -4.49
N VAL A 531 -16.17 -13.79 -4.49
CA VAL A 531 -15.84 -12.39 -4.79
C VAL A 531 -16.06 -12.09 -6.28
N THR A 532 -15.61 -12.97 -7.18
CA THR A 532 -15.78 -12.76 -8.62
C THR A 532 -17.28 -12.68 -8.96
N ASN A 533 -18.08 -13.64 -8.49
CA ASN A 533 -19.52 -13.62 -8.76
C ASN A 533 -20.23 -12.38 -8.19
N ALA A 534 -19.92 -11.99 -6.95
CA ALA A 534 -20.54 -10.82 -6.34
C ALA A 534 -20.22 -9.52 -7.10
N VAL A 535 -18.98 -9.40 -7.58
CA VAL A 535 -18.56 -8.24 -8.36
C VAL A 535 -19.14 -8.27 -9.77
N GLU A 536 -19.17 -9.42 -10.45
CA GLU A 536 -19.81 -9.56 -11.76
C GLU A 536 -21.31 -9.26 -11.72
N ASP A 537 -22.02 -9.74 -10.71
CA ASP A 537 -23.43 -9.43 -10.47
C ASP A 537 -23.64 -7.92 -10.26
N ALA A 538 -22.76 -7.29 -9.44
CA ALA A 538 -22.81 -5.85 -9.23
C ALA A 538 -22.56 -5.07 -10.53
N LEU A 539 -21.54 -5.44 -11.31
CA LEU A 539 -21.22 -4.81 -12.58
C LEU A 539 -22.37 -4.94 -13.61
N GLY A 540 -22.95 -6.13 -13.72
CA GLY A 540 -24.10 -6.38 -14.58
C GLY A 540 -25.31 -5.52 -14.22
N ARG A 541 -25.60 -5.39 -12.93
CA ARG A 541 -26.73 -4.62 -12.41
C ARG A 541 -26.49 -3.11 -12.48
N ILE A 542 -25.28 -2.63 -12.18
CA ILE A 542 -24.96 -1.20 -12.05
C ILE A 542 -24.55 -0.58 -13.37
N CYS A 543 -23.73 -1.29 -14.16
CA CYS A 543 -23.12 -0.77 -15.39
C CYS A 543 -23.63 -1.46 -16.67
N GLY A 544 -24.44 -2.52 -16.55
CA GLY A 544 -24.90 -3.33 -17.67
C GLY A 544 -23.84 -4.27 -18.25
N ALA A 545 -22.56 -3.98 -18.05
CA ALA A 545 -21.42 -4.79 -18.46
C ALA A 545 -20.23 -4.52 -17.54
N GLY A 546 -19.30 -5.46 -17.48
CA GLY A 546 -18.06 -5.27 -16.73
C GLY A 546 -17.11 -6.46 -16.91
N TRP A 547 -15.93 -6.30 -16.40
CA TRP A 547 -14.88 -7.31 -16.45
C TRP A 547 -14.11 -7.34 -15.14
N VAL A 548 -13.99 -8.52 -14.56
CA VAL A 548 -13.21 -8.81 -13.36
C VAL A 548 -12.05 -9.71 -13.74
N THR A 549 -10.86 -9.39 -13.29
CA THR A 549 -9.66 -10.23 -13.44
C THR A 549 -9.00 -10.42 -12.09
N CYS A 550 -8.18 -11.48 -11.97
CA CYS A 550 -7.49 -11.79 -10.73
C CYS A 550 -6.03 -12.17 -10.99
N ARG A 551 -5.14 -11.65 -10.14
CA ARG A 551 -3.74 -12.09 -10.06
C ARG A 551 -3.30 -12.31 -8.62
N PHE A 552 -2.28 -13.15 -8.42
CA PHE A 552 -1.59 -13.22 -7.14
C PHE A 552 -0.46 -12.19 -7.09
N THR A 553 -0.47 -11.33 -6.08
CA THR A 553 0.63 -10.37 -5.87
C THR A 553 1.70 -10.94 -4.95
N HIS A 554 1.29 -11.71 -3.94
CA HIS A 554 2.19 -12.32 -2.95
C HIS A 554 1.71 -13.73 -2.64
N ALA A 555 2.66 -14.61 -2.33
CA ALA A 555 2.41 -15.99 -1.97
C ALA A 555 3.19 -16.35 -0.70
N TYR A 556 2.48 -16.86 0.28
CA TYR A 556 3.01 -17.27 1.58
C TYR A 556 2.90 -18.79 1.73
N PRO A 557 3.69 -19.41 2.61
CA PRO A 557 3.52 -20.84 2.88
C PRO A 557 2.11 -21.24 3.33
N ASP A 558 1.41 -20.34 4.04
CA ASP A 558 0.08 -20.55 4.61
C ASP A 558 -1.07 -19.94 3.79
N GLY A 559 -0.79 -19.09 2.80
CA GLY A 559 -1.83 -18.45 2.02
C GLY A 559 -1.35 -17.61 0.85
N VAL A 560 -2.27 -16.88 0.26
CA VAL A 560 -2.04 -16.06 -0.93
C VAL A 560 -2.71 -14.70 -0.81
N ALA A 561 -2.17 -13.70 -1.52
CA ALA A 561 -2.78 -12.40 -1.68
C ALA A 561 -3.33 -12.22 -3.10
N PRO A 562 -4.63 -12.55 -3.31
CA PRO A 562 -5.31 -12.26 -4.58
C PRO A 562 -5.56 -10.75 -4.73
N TYR A 563 -5.37 -10.26 -5.94
CA TYR A 563 -5.58 -8.89 -6.36
C TYR A 563 -6.55 -8.89 -7.55
N PHE A 564 -7.66 -8.21 -7.40
CA PHE A 564 -8.70 -8.12 -8.42
C PHE A 564 -8.62 -6.77 -9.14
N SER A 565 -8.83 -6.80 -10.44
CA SER A 565 -8.97 -5.59 -11.26
C SER A 565 -10.36 -5.59 -11.89
N VAL A 566 -11.00 -4.45 -11.88
CA VAL A 566 -12.37 -4.25 -12.38
C VAL A 566 -12.36 -3.17 -13.44
N LEU A 567 -12.99 -3.44 -14.58
CA LEU A 567 -13.25 -2.48 -15.64
C LEU A 567 -14.74 -2.51 -16.00
N ALA A 568 -15.39 -1.36 -16.08
CA ALA A 568 -16.78 -1.25 -16.51
C ALA A 568 -17.06 0.12 -17.16
N PRO A 569 -17.99 0.20 -18.12
CA PRO A 569 -18.45 1.48 -18.63
C PRO A 569 -19.25 2.22 -17.55
N GLY A 570 -18.83 3.44 -17.21
CA GLY A 570 -19.55 4.30 -16.28
C GLY A 570 -20.65 5.11 -16.98
N THR A 571 -21.71 5.41 -16.24
CA THR A 571 -22.73 6.35 -16.70
C THR A 571 -22.26 7.78 -16.42
N PRO A 572 -22.19 8.67 -17.43
CA PRO A 572 -21.74 10.04 -17.22
C PRO A 572 -22.46 10.75 -16.07
N GLY A 573 -21.73 11.27 -15.12
CA GLY A 573 -22.23 11.94 -13.91
C GLY A 573 -22.54 11.01 -12.74
N SER A 574 -22.65 9.69 -12.96
CA SER A 574 -22.93 8.70 -11.91
C SER A 574 -21.75 7.81 -11.55
N GLU A 575 -20.58 8.03 -12.16
CA GLU A 575 -19.43 7.13 -12.02
C GLU A 575 -18.97 6.96 -10.54
N LEU A 576 -19.08 7.99 -9.73
CA LEU A 576 -18.71 7.92 -8.31
C LEU A 576 -19.70 7.09 -7.49
N SER A 577 -20.99 7.21 -7.75
CA SER A 577 -22.00 6.38 -7.07
C SER A 577 -21.94 4.93 -7.52
N GLN A 578 -21.74 4.68 -8.81
CA GLN A 578 -21.54 3.34 -9.37
C GLN A 578 -20.28 2.68 -8.78
N TRP A 579 -19.17 3.43 -8.73
CA TRP A 579 -17.93 2.98 -8.09
C TRP A 579 -18.16 2.60 -6.61
N ALA A 580 -18.87 3.44 -5.85
CA ALA A 580 -19.12 3.20 -4.44
C ALA A 580 -19.92 1.90 -4.21
N GLU A 581 -20.94 1.63 -5.02
CA GLU A 581 -21.74 0.41 -4.95
C GLU A 581 -20.91 -0.84 -5.31
N ILE A 582 -20.06 -0.77 -6.35
CA ILE A 582 -19.17 -1.86 -6.75
C ILE A 582 -18.14 -2.13 -5.64
N LYS A 583 -17.54 -1.06 -5.08
CA LYS A 583 -16.58 -1.17 -3.97
C LYS A 583 -17.21 -1.82 -2.74
N ALA A 584 -18.44 -1.46 -2.41
CA ALA A 584 -19.18 -2.05 -1.30
C ALA A 584 -19.42 -3.55 -1.53
N ALA A 585 -19.94 -3.93 -2.71
CA ALA A 585 -20.18 -5.34 -3.04
C ALA A 585 -18.89 -6.19 -2.96
N ALA A 586 -17.79 -5.67 -3.49
CA ALA A 586 -16.48 -6.32 -3.40
C ALA A 586 -16.02 -6.49 -1.95
N SER A 587 -16.08 -5.43 -1.15
CA SER A 587 -15.59 -5.42 0.23
C SER A 587 -16.42 -6.34 1.13
N GLU A 588 -17.75 -6.36 0.95
CA GLU A 588 -18.65 -7.27 1.67
C GLU A 588 -18.36 -8.73 1.32
N ALA A 589 -18.17 -9.04 0.03
CA ALA A 589 -17.84 -10.38 -0.42
C ALA A 589 -16.49 -10.87 0.13
N LEU A 590 -15.47 -9.99 0.17
CA LEU A 590 -14.15 -10.31 0.75
C LEU A 590 -14.28 -10.72 2.22
N LEU A 591 -14.97 -9.92 3.04
CA LEU A 591 -15.14 -10.20 4.46
C LEU A 591 -16.00 -11.45 4.70
N ALA A 592 -17.11 -11.60 3.96
CA ALA A 592 -17.99 -12.75 4.07
C ALA A 592 -17.27 -14.07 3.73
N ALA A 593 -16.34 -14.03 2.77
CA ALA A 593 -15.51 -15.18 2.41
C ALA A 593 -14.31 -15.42 3.35
N GLY A 594 -14.13 -14.58 4.38
CA GLY A 594 -13.06 -14.71 5.38
C GLY A 594 -11.69 -14.22 4.93
N GLY A 595 -11.65 -13.34 3.93
CA GLY A 595 -10.47 -12.56 3.55
C GLY A 595 -10.29 -11.33 4.44
N THR A 596 -9.14 -10.65 4.33
CA THR A 596 -8.95 -9.31 4.92
C THR A 596 -9.45 -8.23 3.97
N ILE A 597 -9.89 -7.08 4.51
CA ILE A 597 -10.35 -5.97 3.65
C ILE A 597 -9.23 -5.42 2.74
N THR A 598 -7.99 -5.52 3.16
CA THR A 598 -6.83 -5.09 2.39
C THR A 598 -5.59 -5.86 2.83
N HIS A 599 -4.67 -6.07 1.89
CA HIS A 599 -3.37 -6.70 2.14
C HIS A 599 -2.24 -5.64 2.15
N HIS A 600 -2.27 -4.65 1.21
CA HIS A 600 -1.21 -3.64 1.10
C HIS A 600 -1.65 -2.26 0.58
N HIS A 601 -2.94 -2.05 0.26
CA HIS A 601 -3.48 -0.73 -0.15
C HIS A 601 -3.74 0.20 1.02
N ALA A 602 -3.66 -0.29 2.26
CA ALA A 602 -4.05 0.38 3.49
C ALA A 602 -5.58 0.51 3.67
N VAL A 603 -5.99 1.08 4.79
CA VAL A 603 -7.40 1.27 5.13
C VAL A 603 -7.93 2.59 4.58
N GLY A 604 -7.25 3.68 4.86
CA GLY A 604 -7.67 5.02 4.48
C GLY A 604 -9.06 5.35 4.98
N ARG A 605 -9.82 6.05 4.14
CA ARG A 605 -11.25 6.33 4.32
C ARG A 605 -12.13 5.31 3.61
N ASP A 606 -11.67 4.80 2.45
CA ASP A 606 -12.47 3.98 1.56
C ASP A 606 -12.69 2.56 2.08
N HIS A 607 -11.78 2.01 2.86
CA HIS A 607 -11.92 0.69 3.49
C HIS A 607 -12.39 0.73 4.95
N ARG A 608 -12.53 1.92 5.52
CA ARG A 608 -12.81 2.12 6.94
C ARG A 608 -14.03 1.36 7.47
N PRO A 609 -15.21 1.36 6.80
CA PRO A 609 -16.38 0.66 7.33
C PRO A 609 -16.15 -0.84 7.50
N TRP A 610 -15.46 -1.45 6.56
CA TRP A 610 -15.16 -2.89 6.60
C TRP A 610 -13.99 -3.24 7.52
N TYR A 611 -13.02 -2.34 7.67
CA TYR A 611 -11.99 -2.47 8.69
C TYR A 611 -12.59 -2.44 10.10
N ASP A 612 -13.55 -1.56 10.36
CA ASP A 612 -14.24 -1.49 11.63
C ASP A 612 -15.04 -2.79 11.92
N ALA A 613 -15.61 -3.40 10.89
CA ALA A 613 -16.29 -4.69 11.01
C ALA A 613 -15.32 -5.88 11.21
N GLN A 614 -14.12 -5.80 10.66
CA GLN A 614 -13.10 -6.86 10.72
C GLN A 614 -12.36 -6.91 12.06
N ARG A 615 -12.03 -5.75 12.63
CA ARG A 615 -11.21 -5.66 13.86
C ARG A 615 -12.05 -5.98 15.10
N SER A 616 -11.43 -6.60 16.11
CA SER A 616 -12.11 -6.83 17.39
C SER A 616 -12.29 -5.53 18.20
N ASP A 617 -13.37 -5.44 18.98
CA ASP A 617 -13.66 -4.31 19.85
C ASP A 617 -12.55 -4.03 20.87
N VAL A 618 -11.91 -5.09 21.37
CA VAL A 618 -10.78 -4.98 22.31
C VAL A 618 -9.60 -4.29 21.66
N PHE A 619 -9.24 -4.69 20.43
CA PHE A 619 -8.16 -4.05 19.67
C PHE A 619 -8.53 -2.60 19.32
N ALA A 620 -9.76 -2.35 18.88
CA ALA A 620 -10.26 -1.02 18.59
C ALA A 620 -10.15 -0.08 19.81
N THR A 621 -10.44 -0.61 21.00
CA THR A 621 -10.33 0.14 22.27
C THR A 621 -8.88 0.47 22.60
N ALA A 622 -7.96 -0.49 22.44
CA ALA A 622 -6.53 -0.26 22.66
C ALA A 622 -5.96 0.78 21.67
N LEU A 623 -6.35 0.70 20.40
CA LEU A 623 -5.89 1.63 19.38
C LEU A 623 -6.42 3.06 19.60
N ARG A 624 -7.69 3.22 20.02
CA ARG A 624 -8.25 4.53 20.43
C ARG A 624 -7.53 5.11 21.65
N ALA A 625 -7.22 4.27 22.64
CA ALA A 625 -6.45 4.72 23.81
C ALA A 625 -5.05 5.20 23.43
N ALA A 626 -4.37 4.49 22.53
CA ALA A 626 -3.08 4.91 21.99
C ALA A 626 -3.19 6.24 21.23
N LYS A 627 -4.19 6.41 20.36
CA LYS A 627 -4.46 7.68 19.66
C LYS A 627 -4.65 8.82 20.65
N SER A 628 -5.53 8.67 21.64
CA SER A 628 -5.80 9.72 22.64
C SER A 628 -4.56 10.07 23.48
N ALA A 629 -3.67 9.11 23.74
CA ALA A 629 -2.45 9.34 24.50
C ALA A 629 -1.37 10.06 23.68
N LEU A 630 -1.24 9.75 22.39
CA LEU A 630 -0.20 10.29 21.51
C LEU A 630 -0.63 11.58 20.80
N ASP A 631 -1.92 11.76 20.58
CA ASP A 631 -2.51 12.91 19.91
C ASP A 631 -3.76 13.39 20.70
N PRO A 632 -3.57 14.01 21.86
CA PRO A 632 -4.67 14.38 22.76
C PRO A 632 -5.62 15.42 22.15
N ASN A 633 -5.19 16.20 21.17
CA ASN A 633 -6.00 17.20 20.48
C ASN A 633 -6.66 16.66 19.20
N GLY A 634 -6.39 15.41 18.81
CA GLY A 634 -7.00 14.74 17.68
C GLY A 634 -6.65 15.37 16.33
N ILE A 635 -5.49 16.02 16.19
CA ILE A 635 -5.12 16.76 14.98
C ILE A 635 -4.57 15.89 13.86
N LEU A 636 -4.02 14.71 14.17
CA LEU A 636 -3.32 13.86 13.20
C LEU A 636 -4.28 13.02 12.38
N ASN A 637 -4.28 13.24 11.07
CA ASN A 637 -5.01 12.52 10.02
C ASN A 637 -6.45 12.11 10.40
N PRO A 638 -7.33 13.07 10.75
CA PRO A 638 -8.67 12.77 11.25
C PRO A 638 -9.52 11.99 10.24
N GLY A 639 -10.26 11.00 10.72
CA GLY A 639 -11.17 10.18 9.90
C GLY A 639 -10.52 9.02 9.17
N VAL A 640 -9.20 8.83 9.29
CA VAL A 640 -8.47 7.66 8.80
C VAL A 640 -8.26 6.67 9.95
N LEU A 641 -8.42 5.36 9.72
CA LEU A 641 -8.32 4.26 10.70
C LEU A 641 -9.24 4.37 11.93
N LEU A 642 -9.37 5.53 12.50
CA LEU A 642 -10.09 5.80 13.74
C LEU A 642 -11.01 6.99 13.58
N ASP A 643 -12.11 7.01 14.34
CA ASP A 643 -12.83 8.23 14.63
C ASP A 643 -11.95 9.14 15.49
N ARG A 644 -12.38 10.36 15.63
CA ARG A 644 -11.72 11.36 16.48
C ARG A 644 -11.66 10.93 17.92
#